data_ce9652c36795b38d58f273e34b1d542d
#
_entry.id   ce9652c36795b38d58f273e34b1d542d
#
_cell.length_a   1.000
_cell.length_b   1.000
_cell.length_c   1.000
_cell.angle_alpha   90.00
_cell.angle_beta   90.00
_cell.angle_gamma   90.00
#
_symmetry.space_group_name_H-M   'P 1'
#
loop_
_entity.id
_entity.type
_entity.pdbx_description
1 polymer ?
#
loop_
_entity_poly.entity_id
_entity_poly.type
_entity_poly.pdbx_seq_one_letter_code
_entity_poly.pdbx_strand_id
1 'polypeptide(L)'
;MKRKGTDSLMAALVLLFVACAAMAVPLAWKQPQWLFLPVVCVLAAVVVLITYRNRLRRFVAKQLNALSYEGSRLEASMASMPTPTFLVADGKLVWYNSFFREQILNGIDAMTDPVERVLPDFDLAVCSRPHGQDLTANGCRFTAYASNAEGQKAALVCLIDDTYYKDTLDEYTASRPVYMIIVIDSYDELFDDMADSEQAREQEAINSLLEEYIGQTSGFLRRVSNSRYIAVVEERDLRTMLADKFDILDRVRALHPGGLTTLSIGVGRGETLLECQQKARDSIDIALGRGGDQAAVKTADGFEFYGGVSHGVEKRSHVRARIISNALRDLITKSDSVIVMPHRNSDLDAIGSAVGVLRMCKMLDKPSVIAVDRNATLAAQLLDVFDEAGESHNFIAPEETLDVITPKTLLIVVDTYQKRLLESQKVYEACNRVVVIDHHRMAVGHIDNPLLLYHEPYASSASELVCELLQFMPDEGNITPLEAQALLSGIMLDTRSFALHVGVRTFEAAAWLRSRGASTADTKLLFNTSKDEYEARAHLVEDAYLYKGCAIAISEELEPGMSVVLPMAANDLLTINGVDASFVAVAKNGGVNISARSMGALNVQVILEPLGGGGHLTMAGAQMKNTTLEEAEERIRSEIDRYREAQNRKMAL
;
A
#
# COMPACT_ATOMS: atom_id res chain seq x y z
N MET A 1 -56.75 25.44 -21.43
CA MET A 1 -57.37 26.71 -21.90
C MET A 1 -56.48 27.98 -21.75
N LYS A 2 -55.24 27.92 -21.21
CA LYS A 2 -54.40 29.11 -20.90
C LYS A 2 -53.28 29.43 -21.91
N ARG A 3 -52.99 28.55 -22.88
CA ARG A 3 -52.00 28.87 -23.94
C ARG A 3 -52.47 29.95 -24.92
N LYS A 4 -53.79 30.08 -25.17
CA LYS A 4 -54.33 31.08 -26.09
C LYS A 4 -54.22 32.52 -25.60
N GLY A 5 -54.08 32.82 -24.33
CA GLY A 5 -53.99 34.18 -23.79
C GLY A 5 -52.58 34.78 -23.89
N THR A 6 -51.54 34.00 -23.71
CA THR A 6 -50.15 34.42 -23.81
C THR A 6 -49.71 34.62 -25.27
N ASP A 7 -50.21 33.76 -26.16
CA ASP A 7 -49.90 33.86 -27.59
C ASP A 7 -50.60 35.09 -28.23
N SER A 8 -51.83 35.46 -27.74
CA SER A 8 -52.54 36.62 -28.21
C SER A 8 -51.89 37.94 -27.76
N LEU A 9 -51.29 37.98 -26.55
CA LEU A 9 -50.59 39.15 -26.04
C LEU A 9 -49.22 39.36 -26.72
N MET A 10 -48.49 38.29 -26.95
CA MET A 10 -47.24 38.33 -27.75
C MET A 10 -47.54 38.74 -29.18
N ALA A 11 -48.60 38.21 -29.78
CA ALA A 11 -49.04 38.63 -31.11
C ALA A 11 -49.41 40.12 -31.15
N ALA A 12 -50.14 40.63 -30.12
CA ALA A 12 -50.48 42.05 -30.03
C ALA A 12 -49.26 42.96 -29.82
N LEU A 13 -48.26 42.53 -29.04
CA LEU A 13 -47.00 43.28 -28.85
C LEU A 13 -46.14 43.27 -30.12
N VAL A 14 -46.08 42.18 -30.84
CA VAL A 14 -45.39 42.10 -32.14
C VAL A 14 -46.09 42.96 -33.17
N LEU A 15 -47.43 42.94 -33.21
CA LEU A 15 -48.22 43.81 -34.07
C LEU A 15 -48.00 45.31 -33.73
N LEU A 16 -47.96 45.66 -32.45
CA LEU A 16 -47.70 47.01 -31.99
C LEU A 16 -46.27 47.46 -32.38
N PHE A 17 -45.28 46.59 -32.25
CA PHE A 17 -43.91 46.85 -32.66
C PHE A 17 -43.81 47.05 -34.19
N VAL A 18 -44.44 46.18 -34.97
CA VAL A 18 -44.49 46.30 -36.42
C VAL A 18 -45.23 47.58 -36.84
N ALA A 19 -46.35 47.94 -36.18
CA ALA A 19 -47.07 49.19 -36.45
C ALA A 19 -46.25 50.43 -36.07
N CYS A 20 -45.52 50.43 -34.96
CA CYS A 20 -44.59 51.47 -34.57
C CYS A 20 -43.42 51.62 -35.56
N ALA A 21 -42.89 50.53 -36.03
CA ALA A 21 -41.82 50.52 -37.04
C ALA A 21 -42.31 51.03 -38.42
N ALA A 22 -43.53 50.59 -38.81
CA ALA A 22 -44.17 51.05 -40.05
C ALA A 22 -44.53 52.55 -40.02
N MET A 23 -44.87 53.12 -38.87
CA MET A 23 -45.10 54.54 -38.71
C MET A 23 -43.81 55.36 -38.61
N ALA A 24 -42.72 54.81 -38.12
CA ALA A 24 -41.43 55.48 -37.98
C ALA A 24 -40.79 55.82 -39.33
N VAL A 25 -40.95 54.98 -40.36
CA VAL A 25 -40.36 55.20 -41.68
C VAL A 25 -40.91 56.39 -42.41
N PRO A 26 -42.23 56.59 -42.56
CA PRO A 26 -42.79 57.82 -43.23
C PRO A 26 -42.64 59.07 -42.36
N LEU A 27 -42.67 59.00 -41.02
CA LEU A 27 -42.42 60.13 -40.13
C LEU A 27 -40.97 60.60 -40.17
N ALA A 28 -40.00 59.75 -40.30
CA ALA A 28 -38.58 60.10 -40.47
C ALA A 28 -38.35 60.91 -41.76
N TRP A 29 -39.17 60.68 -42.82
CA TRP A 29 -38.99 61.28 -44.10
C TRP A 29 -39.71 62.65 -44.26
N LYS A 30 -40.83 62.86 -43.56
CA LYS A 30 -41.63 64.09 -43.70
C LYS A 30 -41.49 65.07 -42.53
N GLN A 31 -41.31 64.61 -41.32
CA GLN A 31 -41.19 65.46 -40.12
C GLN A 31 -40.33 64.81 -39.02
N PRO A 32 -39.01 64.94 -39.04
CA PRO A 32 -38.09 64.21 -38.14
C PRO A 32 -38.30 64.53 -36.65
N GLN A 33 -38.95 65.65 -36.32
CA GLN A 33 -39.28 66.05 -34.95
C GLN A 33 -40.26 65.10 -34.23
N TRP A 34 -40.98 64.27 -34.97
CA TRP A 34 -41.93 63.32 -34.40
C TRP A 34 -41.35 61.89 -34.20
N LEU A 35 -40.07 61.68 -34.48
CA LEU A 35 -39.39 60.39 -34.28
C LEU A 35 -39.35 59.96 -32.83
N PHE A 36 -39.53 60.88 -31.86
CA PHE A 36 -39.60 60.49 -30.44
C PHE A 36 -40.85 59.67 -30.13
N LEU A 37 -41.95 59.76 -30.88
CA LEU A 37 -43.21 59.06 -30.60
C LEU A 37 -43.08 57.53 -30.65
N PRO A 38 -42.49 56.90 -31.69
CA PRO A 38 -42.26 55.46 -31.72
C PRO A 38 -41.30 55.03 -30.63
N VAL A 39 -40.30 55.80 -30.24
CA VAL A 39 -39.39 55.45 -29.13
C VAL A 39 -40.13 55.44 -27.79
N VAL A 40 -41.00 56.42 -27.55
CA VAL A 40 -41.86 56.47 -26.36
C VAL A 40 -42.83 55.27 -26.34
N CYS A 41 -43.42 54.89 -27.47
CA CYS A 41 -44.28 53.70 -27.57
C CYS A 41 -43.54 52.40 -27.28
N VAL A 42 -42.31 52.24 -27.77
CA VAL A 42 -41.44 51.08 -27.48
C VAL A 42 -41.05 51.02 -25.99
N LEU A 43 -40.67 52.16 -25.40
CA LEU A 43 -40.39 52.26 -23.98
C LEU A 43 -41.63 51.95 -23.11
N ALA A 44 -42.78 52.48 -23.49
CA ALA A 44 -44.03 52.14 -22.81
C ALA A 44 -44.40 50.67 -22.92
N ALA A 45 -44.19 50.04 -24.09
CA ALA A 45 -44.42 48.62 -24.28
C ALA A 45 -43.47 47.76 -23.42
N VAL A 46 -42.18 48.14 -23.33
CA VAL A 46 -41.19 47.48 -22.46
C VAL A 46 -41.58 47.57 -20.98
N VAL A 47 -42.04 48.77 -20.53
CA VAL A 47 -42.52 48.98 -19.15
C VAL A 47 -43.78 48.15 -18.88
N VAL A 48 -44.71 48.08 -19.83
CA VAL A 48 -45.91 47.25 -19.73
C VAL A 48 -45.50 45.76 -19.67
N LEU A 49 -44.54 45.32 -20.45
CA LEU A 49 -44.06 43.96 -20.50
C LEU A 49 -43.37 43.54 -19.18
N ILE A 50 -42.57 44.44 -18.62
CA ILE A 50 -41.91 44.22 -17.31
C ILE A 50 -42.94 44.18 -16.19
N THR A 51 -43.90 45.12 -16.19
CA THR A 51 -44.95 45.17 -15.16
C THR A 51 -45.91 43.98 -15.28
N TYR A 52 -46.23 43.52 -16.49
CA TYR A 52 -47.01 42.32 -16.73
C TYR A 52 -46.28 41.08 -16.31
N ARG A 53 -44.97 40.98 -16.65
CA ARG A 53 -44.14 39.86 -16.19
C ARG A 53 -44.07 39.82 -14.67
N ASN A 54 -43.94 40.94 -14.02
CA ASN A 54 -43.92 41.02 -12.55
C ASN A 54 -45.31 40.72 -11.92
N ARG A 55 -46.41 41.17 -12.56
CA ARG A 55 -47.76 40.77 -12.14
C ARG A 55 -48.02 39.29 -12.36
N LEU A 56 -47.58 38.72 -13.48
CA LEU A 56 -47.74 37.29 -13.75
C LEU A 56 -46.97 36.46 -12.73
N ARG A 57 -45.75 36.88 -12.41
CA ARG A 57 -44.93 36.28 -11.36
C ARG A 57 -45.61 36.32 -10.00
N ARG A 58 -46.15 37.51 -9.63
CA ARG A 58 -46.92 37.66 -8.36
C ARG A 58 -48.26 36.92 -8.40
N PHE A 59 -48.88 36.77 -9.56
CA PHE A 59 -50.13 36.01 -9.71
C PHE A 59 -49.88 34.50 -9.66
N VAL A 60 -48.78 34.00 -10.25
CA VAL A 60 -48.39 32.60 -10.15
C VAL A 60 -47.96 32.27 -8.71
N ALA A 61 -47.20 33.17 -8.08
CA ALA A 61 -46.86 33.03 -6.66
C ALA A 61 -48.12 33.10 -5.78
N LYS A 62 -49.10 33.99 -6.08
CA LYS A 62 -50.39 34.07 -5.39
C LYS A 62 -51.33 32.90 -5.68
N GLN A 63 -51.29 32.32 -6.88
CA GLN A 63 -52.07 31.11 -7.21
C GLN A 63 -51.45 29.83 -6.61
N LEU A 64 -50.13 29.74 -6.51
CA LEU A 64 -49.45 28.73 -5.71
C LEU A 64 -49.84 28.90 -4.22
N ASN A 65 -49.89 30.13 -3.72
CA ASN A 65 -50.41 30.44 -2.40
C ASN A 65 -51.94 30.26 -2.29
N ALA A 66 -52.73 30.37 -3.36
CA ALA A 66 -54.19 30.22 -3.36
C ALA A 66 -54.68 28.82 -3.73
N LEU A 67 -53.89 27.96 -4.32
CA LEU A 67 -54.04 26.48 -4.23
C LEU A 67 -53.96 26.01 -2.79
N SER A 68 -53.41 26.84 -1.94
CA SER A 68 -53.36 26.75 -0.49
C SER A 68 -54.72 26.83 0.21
N TYR A 69 -55.71 27.41 -0.36
CA TYR A 69 -56.94 27.71 0.37
C TYR A 69 -57.93 26.52 0.47
N GLU A 70 -57.82 25.52 -0.41
CA GLU A 70 -58.53 24.24 -0.28
C GLU A 70 -57.70 23.13 0.39
N GLY A 71 -56.38 23.32 0.49
CA GLY A 71 -55.43 22.45 1.22
C GLY A 71 -55.04 22.98 2.60
N SER A 72 -55.80 23.86 3.21
CA SER A 72 -55.43 24.70 4.36
C SER A 72 -54.86 24.03 5.61
N ARG A 73 -55.00 22.71 5.76
CA ARG A 73 -54.37 21.95 6.85
C ARG A 73 -52.99 21.45 6.49
N LEU A 74 -52.73 21.07 5.23
CA LEU A 74 -51.44 20.54 4.78
C LEU A 74 -50.42 21.68 4.68
N GLU A 75 -50.85 22.84 4.18
CA GLU A 75 -50.00 24.01 4.04
C GLU A 75 -49.65 24.62 5.40
N ALA A 76 -50.60 24.71 6.30
CA ALA A 76 -50.31 25.13 7.67
C ALA A 76 -49.34 24.18 8.36
N SER A 77 -49.46 22.87 8.10
CA SER A 77 -48.49 21.86 8.60
C SER A 77 -47.10 22.02 7.98
N MET A 78 -46.99 22.24 6.68
CA MET A 78 -45.71 22.45 5.99
C MET A 78 -45.08 23.80 6.38
N ALA A 79 -45.86 24.85 6.51
CA ALA A 79 -45.38 26.16 6.96
C ALA A 79 -44.90 26.16 8.42
N SER A 80 -45.51 25.30 9.27
CA SER A 80 -45.15 25.14 10.67
C SER A 80 -44.15 23.99 10.95
N MET A 81 -43.71 23.25 9.93
CA MET A 81 -42.68 22.23 10.09
C MET A 81 -41.43 22.86 10.68
N PRO A 82 -40.86 22.29 11.77
CA PRO A 82 -39.66 22.83 12.42
C PRO A 82 -38.37 22.46 11.65
N THR A 83 -38.46 22.30 10.33
CA THR A 83 -37.37 22.01 9.42
C THR A 83 -37.37 22.99 8.25
N PRO A 84 -36.24 23.57 7.86
CA PRO A 84 -36.18 24.42 6.68
C PRO A 84 -36.67 23.65 5.45
N THR A 85 -37.69 24.17 4.82
CA THR A 85 -38.35 23.51 3.68
C THR A 85 -38.62 24.54 2.59
N PHE A 86 -38.34 24.17 1.34
CA PHE A 86 -38.56 25.03 0.19
C PHE A 86 -39.01 24.24 -1.04
N LEU A 87 -39.66 24.94 -1.95
CA LEU A 87 -40.07 24.41 -3.25
C LEU A 87 -39.21 25.02 -4.34
N VAL A 88 -38.55 24.15 -5.12
CA VAL A 88 -37.75 24.55 -6.28
C VAL A 88 -38.51 24.22 -7.56
N ALA A 89 -38.54 25.15 -8.51
CA ALA A 89 -39.06 24.93 -9.86
C ALA A 89 -38.14 25.65 -10.87
N ASP A 90 -37.74 24.94 -11.93
CA ASP A 90 -36.81 25.47 -12.95
C ASP A 90 -35.55 26.11 -12.33
N GLY A 91 -34.98 25.48 -11.26
CA GLY A 91 -33.78 25.95 -10.55
C GLY A 91 -33.97 27.19 -9.67
N LYS A 92 -35.24 27.62 -9.40
CA LYS A 92 -35.54 28.83 -8.61
C LYS A 92 -36.37 28.51 -7.40
N LEU A 93 -36.18 29.28 -6.33
CA LEU A 93 -37.00 29.23 -5.14
C LEU A 93 -38.40 29.78 -5.45
N VAL A 94 -39.45 28.93 -5.34
CA VAL A 94 -40.84 29.30 -5.61
C VAL A 94 -41.63 29.50 -4.32
N TRP A 95 -41.27 28.79 -3.28
CA TRP A 95 -41.86 28.87 -1.94
C TRP A 95 -40.83 28.38 -0.91
N TYR A 96 -40.93 28.89 0.30
CA TYR A 96 -40.22 28.40 1.47
C TYR A 96 -40.94 28.75 2.76
N ASN A 97 -40.71 27.96 3.82
CA ASN A 97 -41.27 28.19 5.13
C ASN A 97 -40.47 29.22 5.95
N SER A 98 -40.99 29.59 7.13
CA SER A 98 -40.33 30.54 8.04
C SER A 98 -38.98 30.03 8.52
N PHE A 99 -38.80 28.74 8.77
CA PHE A 99 -37.54 28.15 9.20
C PHE A 99 -36.46 28.27 8.14
N PHE A 100 -36.76 28.02 6.87
CA PHE A 100 -35.81 28.24 5.78
C PHE A 100 -35.42 29.73 5.68
N ARG A 101 -36.41 30.62 5.82
CA ARG A 101 -36.14 32.07 5.78
C ARG A 101 -35.23 32.52 6.93
N GLU A 102 -35.44 32.00 8.14
CA GLU A 102 -34.65 32.39 9.31
C GLU A 102 -33.26 31.74 9.34
N GLN A 103 -33.20 30.43 9.12
CA GLN A 103 -31.94 29.65 9.29
C GLN A 103 -31.04 29.72 8.06
N ILE A 104 -31.61 29.78 6.86
CA ILE A 104 -30.81 29.74 5.63
C ILE A 104 -30.63 31.14 5.04
N LEU A 105 -31.73 31.93 4.98
CA LEU A 105 -31.73 33.25 4.34
C LEU A 105 -31.44 34.41 5.32
N ASN A 106 -31.25 34.14 6.61
CA ASN A 106 -31.03 35.16 7.64
C ASN A 106 -32.13 36.27 7.62
N GLY A 107 -33.36 35.88 7.37
CA GLY A 107 -34.53 36.80 7.30
C GLY A 107 -34.70 37.51 5.97
N ILE A 108 -33.78 37.41 5.03
CA ILE A 108 -33.83 38.08 3.71
C ILE A 108 -34.81 37.31 2.79
N ASP A 109 -35.56 38.06 1.97
CA ASP A 109 -36.46 37.42 1.01
C ASP A 109 -35.71 37.10 -0.30
N ALA A 110 -35.65 35.81 -0.62
CA ALA A 110 -35.00 35.28 -1.84
C ALA A 110 -36.00 34.62 -2.81
N MET A 111 -37.30 35.01 -2.72
CA MET A 111 -38.35 34.48 -3.62
C MET A 111 -37.98 34.74 -5.08
N THR A 112 -37.98 33.70 -5.91
CA THR A 112 -37.61 33.70 -7.34
C THR A 112 -36.10 33.79 -7.64
N ASP A 113 -35.22 33.79 -6.63
CA ASP A 113 -33.80 33.71 -6.85
C ASP A 113 -33.41 32.26 -7.23
N PRO A 114 -32.31 32.09 -7.98
CA PRO A 114 -31.74 30.78 -8.23
C PRO A 114 -31.34 30.12 -6.90
N VAL A 115 -31.63 28.83 -6.73
CA VAL A 115 -31.25 28.07 -5.50
C VAL A 115 -29.75 28.08 -5.29
N GLU A 116 -28.96 27.96 -6.36
CA GLU A 116 -27.48 27.98 -6.33
C GLU A 116 -26.89 29.24 -5.70
N ARG A 117 -27.63 30.35 -5.71
CA ARG A 117 -27.18 31.60 -5.06
C ARG A 117 -27.26 31.51 -3.54
N VAL A 118 -28.19 30.71 -3.02
CA VAL A 118 -28.47 30.54 -1.59
C VAL A 118 -27.76 29.31 -1.04
N LEU A 119 -27.74 28.26 -1.82
CA LEU A 119 -27.10 26.97 -1.53
C LEU A 119 -26.22 26.61 -2.74
N PRO A 120 -24.94 27.03 -2.75
CA PRO A 120 -24.05 26.89 -3.92
C PRO A 120 -23.85 25.46 -4.38
N ASP A 121 -23.82 24.50 -3.42
CA ASP A 121 -23.56 23.08 -3.70
C ASP A 121 -24.84 22.27 -3.95
N PHE A 122 -26.02 22.92 -4.08
CA PHE A 122 -27.29 22.25 -4.23
C PHE A 122 -27.45 21.57 -5.59
N ASP A 123 -27.67 20.24 -5.57
CA ASP A 123 -28.01 19.43 -6.74
C ASP A 123 -29.30 18.64 -6.48
N LEU A 124 -30.35 18.98 -7.23
CA LEU A 124 -31.67 18.33 -7.09
C LEU A 124 -31.62 16.84 -7.38
N ALA A 125 -30.76 16.38 -8.30
CA ALA A 125 -30.65 14.98 -8.65
C ALA A 125 -30.01 14.16 -7.51
N VAL A 126 -29.08 14.76 -6.77
CA VAL A 126 -28.45 14.14 -5.59
C VAL A 126 -29.43 14.14 -4.41
N CYS A 127 -30.12 15.25 -4.16
CA CYS A 127 -31.13 15.36 -3.10
C CYS A 127 -32.28 14.35 -3.25
N SER A 128 -32.57 13.91 -4.48
CA SER A 128 -33.62 12.93 -4.77
C SER A 128 -33.22 11.48 -4.52
N ARG A 129 -31.97 11.22 -4.13
CA ARG A 129 -31.48 9.88 -3.78
C ARG A 129 -31.85 9.51 -2.34
N PRO A 130 -31.89 8.20 -1.99
CA PRO A 130 -32.25 7.75 -0.65
C PRO A 130 -31.40 8.33 0.49
N HIS A 131 -30.14 8.69 0.21
CA HIS A 131 -29.22 9.25 1.20
C HIS A 131 -29.24 10.78 1.28
N GLY A 132 -30.01 11.44 0.39
CA GLY A 132 -29.99 12.89 0.31
C GLY A 132 -28.66 13.47 -0.16
N GLN A 133 -28.51 14.79 0.09
CA GLN A 133 -27.28 15.52 -0.20
C GLN A 133 -26.84 16.31 1.04
N ASP A 134 -25.56 16.22 1.37
CA ASP A 134 -24.95 17.03 2.42
C ASP A 134 -24.75 18.47 1.93
N LEU A 135 -25.23 19.44 2.71
CA LEU A 135 -25.10 20.87 2.44
C LEU A 135 -24.66 21.61 3.69
N THR A 136 -23.93 22.67 3.52
CA THR A 136 -23.54 23.57 4.61
C THR A 136 -24.10 24.96 4.36
N ALA A 137 -24.80 25.53 5.34
CA ALA A 137 -25.31 26.87 5.29
C ALA A 137 -25.23 27.54 6.66
N ASN A 138 -24.76 28.79 6.72
CA ASN A 138 -24.65 29.60 7.95
C ASN A 138 -23.93 28.90 9.10
N GLY A 139 -22.94 28.04 8.80
CA GLY A 139 -22.19 27.27 9.81
C GLY A 139 -22.90 26.02 10.35
N CYS A 140 -24.10 25.71 9.87
CA CYS A 140 -24.82 24.47 10.15
C CYS A 140 -24.70 23.49 9.00
N ARG A 141 -24.77 22.21 9.31
CA ARG A 141 -24.66 21.08 8.36
C ARG A 141 -26.05 20.46 8.22
N PHE A 142 -26.52 20.38 6.97
CA PHE A 142 -27.85 19.85 6.65
C PHE A 142 -27.74 18.66 5.72
N THR A 143 -28.68 17.70 5.84
CA THR A 143 -28.94 16.74 4.78
C THR A 143 -30.22 17.12 4.06
N ALA A 144 -30.12 17.40 2.77
CA ALA A 144 -31.20 17.81 1.89
C ALA A 144 -31.87 16.58 1.24
N TYR A 145 -33.18 16.47 1.37
CA TYR A 145 -34.00 15.46 0.70
C TYR A 145 -35.00 16.13 -0.21
N ALA A 146 -35.07 15.69 -1.46
CA ALA A 146 -36.03 16.18 -2.42
C ALA A 146 -37.09 15.13 -2.75
N SER A 147 -38.34 15.54 -2.74
CA SER A 147 -39.48 14.74 -3.23
C SER A 147 -39.95 15.30 -4.57
N ASN A 148 -39.81 14.49 -5.62
CA ASN A 148 -40.32 14.81 -6.96
C ASN A 148 -41.64 14.06 -7.18
N ALA A 149 -42.72 14.79 -7.48
CA ALA A 149 -43.93 14.17 -8.02
C ALA A 149 -43.70 13.88 -9.53
N GLU A 150 -43.93 12.64 -9.95
CA GLU A 150 -43.81 12.21 -11.35
C GLU A 150 -44.50 13.18 -12.31
N GLY A 151 -43.74 13.72 -13.27
CA GLY A 151 -44.25 14.63 -14.31
C GLY A 151 -44.36 16.11 -13.90
N GLN A 152 -43.94 16.54 -12.71
CA GLN A 152 -43.88 17.93 -12.32
C GLN A 152 -42.47 18.49 -12.36
N LYS A 153 -42.33 19.72 -12.87
CA LYS A 153 -41.07 20.47 -12.91
C LYS A 153 -40.71 21.13 -11.57
N ALA A 154 -41.38 20.74 -10.49
CA ALA A 154 -41.18 21.31 -9.17
C ALA A 154 -40.90 20.20 -8.15
N ALA A 155 -39.93 20.41 -7.28
CA ALA A 155 -39.57 19.50 -6.20
C ALA A 155 -39.70 20.21 -4.84
N LEU A 156 -40.26 19.51 -3.85
CA LEU A 156 -40.21 19.92 -2.45
C LEU A 156 -38.91 19.42 -1.86
N VAL A 157 -38.14 20.30 -1.23
CA VAL A 157 -36.88 20.00 -0.58
C VAL A 157 -37.01 20.30 0.92
N CYS A 158 -36.61 19.32 1.74
CA CYS A 158 -36.50 19.47 3.19
C CYS A 158 -35.04 19.41 3.58
N LEU A 159 -34.58 20.32 4.44
CA LEU A 159 -33.25 20.32 5.01
C LEU A 159 -33.32 19.82 6.46
N ILE A 160 -32.72 18.72 6.74
CA ILE A 160 -32.60 18.19 8.11
C ILE A 160 -31.31 18.75 8.70
N ASP A 161 -31.44 19.54 9.78
CA ASP A 161 -30.28 19.99 10.55
C ASP A 161 -29.74 18.79 11.34
N ASP A 162 -28.64 18.27 10.87
CA ASP A 162 -27.90 17.17 11.48
C ASP A 162 -26.49 17.59 11.92
N THR A 163 -26.27 18.90 12.08
CA THR A 163 -25.01 19.49 12.54
C THR A 163 -24.48 18.76 13.77
N TYR A 164 -25.30 18.63 14.80
CA TYR A 164 -24.90 17.96 16.03
C TYR A 164 -24.44 16.51 15.80
N TYR A 165 -25.15 15.76 14.97
CA TYR A 165 -24.80 14.36 14.71
C TYR A 165 -23.53 14.23 13.86
N LYS A 166 -23.41 15.06 12.84
CA LYS A 166 -22.20 15.08 11.97
C LYS A 166 -20.97 15.54 12.73
N ASP A 167 -21.07 16.61 13.51
CA ASP A 167 -19.97 17.09 14.33
C ASP A 167 -19.60 16.08 15.43
N THR A 168 -20.60 15.43 16.04
CA THR A 168 -20.36 14.36 17.02
C THR A 168 -19.69 13.15 16.37
N LEU A 169 -20.10 12.77 15.15
CA LEU A 169 -19.49 11.66 14.41
C LEU A 169 -18.05 11.99 14.01
N ASP A 170 -17.83 13.20 13.54
CA ASP A 170 -16.47 13.67 13.16
C ASP A 170 -15.56 13.69 14.40
N GLU A 171 -16.05 14.22 15.53
CA GLU A 171 -15.31 14.23 16.79
C GLU A 171 -15.09 12.80 17.31
N TYR A 172 -16.11 11.96 17.29
CA TYR A 172 -15.98 10.55 17.66
C TYR A 172 -14.94 9.83 16.82
N THR A 173 -14.92 10.09 15.52
CA THR A 173 -13.95 9.48 14.60
C THR A 173 -12.55 10.03 14.84
N ALA A 174 -12.43 11.35 15.07
CA ALA A 174 -11.15 12.02 15.28
C ALA A 174 -10.53 11.71 16.64
N SER A 175 -11.36 11.48 17.68
CA SER A 175 -10.93 11.16 19.04
C SER A 175 -10.76 9.67 19.32
N ARG A 176 -10.95 8.79 18.31
CA ARG A 176 -10.75 7.34 18.50
C ARG A 176 -9.32 7.04 18.93
N PRO A 177 -9.13 6.18 19.93
CA PRO A 177 -7.80 5.84 20.41
C PRO A 177 -7.05 4.99 19.38
N VAL A 178 -5.78 5.34 19.21
CA VAL A 178 -4.81 4.60 18.42
C VAL A 178 -3.73 4.09 19.34
N TYR A 179 -3.41 2.80 19.26
CA TYR A 179 -2.37 2.19 20.08
C TYR A 179 -1.08 2.07 19.29
N MET A 180 0.03 2.48 19.88
CA MET A 180 1.34 2.42 19.27
C MET A 180 2.31 1.65 20.16
N ILE A 181 3.09 0.75 19.57
CA ILE A 181 4.24 0.11 20.20
C ILE A 181 5.49 0.66 19.52
N ILE A 182 6.39 1.22 20.31
CA ILE A 182 7.65 1.80 19.84
C ILE A 182 8.78 0.97 20.43
N VAL A 183 9.71 0.54 19.59
CA VAL A 183 10.85 -0.29 19.98
C VAL A 183 12.13 0.38 19.51
N ILE A 184 13.12 0.50 20.39
CA ILE A 184 14.48 0.85 20.02
C ILE A 184 15.10 -0.40 19.42
N ASP A 185 15.46 -0.33 18.15
CA ASP A 185 16.03 -1.46 17.41
C ASP A 185 17.41 -1.82 17.98
N SER A 186 17.68 -3.12 18.10
CA SER A 186 18.99 -3.64 18.52
C SER A 186 19.52 -3.06 19.85
N TYR A 187 18.62 -2.77 20.79
CA TYR A 187 18.94 -2.13 22.07
C TYR A 187 20.10 -2.83 22.80
N ASP A 188 20.02 -4.13 23.01
CA ASP A 188 21.00 -4.89 23.78
C ASP A 188 22.38 -4.85 23.12
N GLU A 189 22.44 -4.92 21.80
CA GLU A 189 23.68 -4.89 21.02
C GLU A 189 24.33 -3.50 20.96
N LEU A 190 23.49 -2.45 20.94
CA LEU A 190 23.97 -1.06 20.95
C LEU A 190 24.63 -0.69 22.27
N PHE A 191 24.12 -1.24 23.36
CA PHE A 191 24.51 -0.82 24.70
C PHE A 191 25.48 -1.76 25.40
N ASP A 192 25.65 -3.04 24.93
CA ASP A 192 26.57 -4.01 25.54
C ASP A 192 28.04 -3.57 25.52
N ASP A 193 28.47 -2.84 24.50
CA ASP A 193 29.83 -2.34 24.34
C ASP A 193 30.02 -0.89 24.82
N MET A 194 28.97 -0.22 25.31
CA MET A 194 29.03 1.18 25.79
C MET A 194 29.29 1.26 27.29
N ALA A 195 30.02 2.29 27.70
CA ALA A 195 30.14 2.62 29.13
C ALA A 195 28.78 3.06 29.71
N ASP A 196 28.46 2.67 30.95
CA ASP A 196 27.17 2.96 31.62
C ASP A 196 26.72 4.43 31.51
N SER A 197 27.68 5.36 31.55
CA SER A 197 27.41 6.80 31.42
C SER A 197 27.02 7.24 30.01
N GLU A 198 27.52 6.59 28.99
CA GLU A 198 27.18 6.85 27.59
C GLU A 198 25.83 6.24 27.26
N GLN A 199 25.60 5.02 27.73
CA GLN A 199 24.30 4.34 27.63
C GLN A 199 23.18 5.20 28.25
N ALA A 200 23.40 5.74 29.45
CA ALA A 200 22.41 6.58 30.13
C ALA A 200 22.09 7.86 29.33
N ARG A 201 23.12 8.51 28.74
CA ARG A 201 22.93 9.71 27.91
C ARG A 201 22.15 9.44 26.65
N GLU A 202 22.47 8.36 25.96
CA GLU A 202 21.80 7.95 24.74
C GLU A 202 20.33 7.67 24.99
N GLN A 203 20.06 6.90 26.04
CA GLN A 203 18.71 6.57 26.43
C GLN A 203 17.89 7.79 26.81
N GLU A 204 18.51 8.76 27.50
CA GLU A 204 17.86 10.03 27.85
C GLU A 204 17.57 10.87 26.60
N ALA A 205 18.46 10.89 25.62
CA ALA A 205 18.23 11.60 24.37
C ALA A 205 17.04 11.01 23.58
N ILE A 206 16.94 9.67 23.49
CA ILE A 206 15.82 8.99 22.85
C ILE A 206 14.51 9.24 23.63
N ASN A 207 14.55 9.13 24.97
CA ASN A 207 13.40 9.42 25.81
C ASN A 207 12.87 10.83 25.57
N SER A 208 13.77 11.83 25.60
CA SER A 208 13.39 13.23 25.40
C SER A 208 12.75 13.48 24.03
N LEU A 209 13.27 12.86 22.97
CA LEU A 209 12.67 12.96 21.63
C LEU A 209 11.28 12.32 21.56
N LEU A 210 11.10 11.15 22.16
CA LEU A 210 9.81 10.45 22.18
C LEU A 210 8.78 11.20 23.06
N GLU A 211 9.20 11.74 24.21
CA GLU A 211 8.34 12.56 25.08
C GLU A 211 7.94 13.86 24.39
N GLU A 212 8.85 14.52 23.67
CA GLU A 212 8.53 15.72 22.88
C GLU A 212 7.55 15.38 21.75
N TYR A 213 7.80 14.28 21.01
CA TYR A 213 6.99 13.88 19.87
C TYR A 213 5.55 13.52 20.26
N ILE A 214 5.39 12.71 21.31
CA ILE A 214 4.06 12.35 21.81
C ILE A 214 3.44 13.50 22.64
N GLY A 215 4.24 14.31 23.30
CA GLY A 215 3.78 15.47 24.07
C GLY A 215 3.13 16.58 23.23
N GLN A 216 3.30 16.57 21.90
CA GLN A 216 2.60 17.46 20.98
C GLN A 216 1.18 16.96 20.65
N THR A 217 0.80 15.78 21.11
CA THR A 217 -0.50 15.14 20.91
C THR A 217 -1.35 15.21 22.18
N SER A 218 -2.63 14.83 22.06
CA SER A 218 -3.51 14.61 23.22
C SER A 218 -3.24 13.30 23.96
N GLY A 219 -2.26 12.52 23.49
CA GLY A 219 -1.95 11.19 23.97
C GLY A 219 -0.97 11.13 25.14
N PHE A 220 -0.51 9.92 25.43
CA PHE A 220 0.53 9.70 26.43
C PHE A 220 1.55 8.65 25.96
N LEU A 221 2.77 8.76 26.48
CA LEU A 221 3.85 7.80 26.30
C LEU A 221 4.13 7.09 27.62
N ARG A 222 4.38 5.77 27.56
CA ARG A 222 4.82 4.99 28.72
C ARG A 222 5.93 4.04 28.34
N ARG A 223 7.03 4.11 29.05
CA ARG A 223 8.13 3.15 28.95
C ARG A 223 7.74 1.83 29.64
N VAL A 224 7.87 0.71 28.94
CA VAL A 224 7.54 -0.64 29.43
C VAL A 224 8.81 -1.42 29.78
N SER A 225 9.86 -1.26 28.99
CA SER A 225 11.19 -1.81 29.23
C SER A 225 12.27 -0.85 28.74
N ASN A 226 13.52 -1.24 28.84
CA ASN A 226 14.63 -0.42 28.35
C ASN A 226 14.52 -0.10 26.87
N SER A 227 14.04 -1.03 26.06
CA SER A 227 13.93 -0.91 24.61
C SER A 227 12.51 -0.66 24.09
N ARG A 228 11.46 -0.72 24.95
CA ARG A 228 10.07 -0.70 24.50
C ARG A 228 9.23 0.35 25.20
N TYR A 229 8.46 1.07 24.38
CA TYR A 229 7.49 2.08 24.81
C TYR A 229 6.11 1.76 24.24
N ILE A 230 5.10 2.27 24.93
CA ILE A 230 3.70 2.27 24.48
C ILE A 230 3.24 3.71 24.43
N ALA A 231 2.59 4.11 23.36
CA ALA A 231 1.87 5.35 23.26
C ALA A 231 0.41 5.08 22.90
N VAL A 232 -0.48 5.91 23.43
CA VAL A 232 -1.88 5.97 22.99
C VAL A 232 -2.15 7.41 22.61
N VAL A 233 -2.58 7.61 21.37
CA VAL A 233 -2.88 8.92 20.78
C VAL A 233 -4.29 8.87 20.16
N GLU A 234 -4.80 10.02 19.72
CA GLU A 234 -6.06 10.06 19.00
C GLU A 234 -5.87 9.89 17.47
N GLU A 235 -6.91 9.51 16.76
CA GLU A 235 -6.88 9.33 15.30
C GLU A 235 -6.49 10.65 14.58
N ARG A 236 -6.86 11.82 15.13
CA ARG A 236 -6.45 13.13 14.60
C ARG A 236 -4.92 13.33 14.66
N ASP A 237 -4.30 12.87 15.74
CA ASP A 237 -2.85 12.93 15.93
C ASP A 237 -2.14 11.99 14.97
N LEU A 238 -2.67 10.76 14.81
CA LEU A 238 -2.14 9.80 13.84
C LEU A 238 -2.18 10.35 12.41
N ARG A 239 -3.24 11.05 12.01
CA ARG A 239 -3.33 11.68 10.68
C ARG A 239 -2.20 12.68 10.45
N THR A 240 -1.83 13.44 11.48
CA THR A 240 -0.67 14.35 11.42
C THR A 240 0.64 13.58 11.30
N MET A 241 0.83 12.53 12.10
CA MET A 241 2.02 11.66 12.03
C MET A 241 2.17 10.97 10.67
N LEU A 242 1.06 10.57 10.04
CA LEU A 242 1.05 10.00 8.69
C LEU A 242 1.45 11.03 7.63
N ALA A 243 0.95 12.26 7.75
CA ALA A 243 1.30 13.36 6.84
C ALA A 243 2.80 13.70 6.91
N ASP A 244 3.37 13.70 8.12
CA ASP A 244 4.79 13.94 8.39
C ASP A 244 5.65 12.68 8.24
N LYS A 245 5.02 11.55 7.82
CA LYS A 245 5.70 10.26 7.58
C LYS A 245 6.53 9.75 8.76
N PHE A 246 6.06 10.01 9.98
CA PHE A 246 6.76 9.65 11.21
C PHE A 246 8.19 10.21 11.25
N ASP A 247 8.34 11.53 11.19
CA ASP A 247 9.62 12.25 11.21
C ASP A 247 10.51 11.90 12.42
N ILE A 248 9.92 11.40 13.50
CA ILE A 248 10.64 10.89 14.67
C ILE A 248 11.68 9.83 14.32
N LEU A 249 11.44 9.01 13.26
CA LEU A 249 12.39 8.01 12.80
C LEU A 249 13.68 8.68 12.29
N ASP A 250 13.55 9.78 11.52
CA ASP A 250 14.68 10.56 11.02
C ASP A 250 15.40 11.31 12.15
N ARG A 251 14.64 11.86 13.10
CA ARG A 251 15.18 12.58 14.26
C ARG A 251 16.03 11.68 15.16
N VAL A 252 15.59 10.43 15.39
CA VAL A 252 16.37 9.47 16.19
C VAL A 252 17.61 8.99 15.44
N ARG A 253 17.51 8.73 14.12
CA ARG A 253 18.72 8.42 13.30
C ARG A 253 19.76 9.53 13.34
N ALA A 254 19.32 10.78 13.42
CA ALA A 254 20.21 11.94 13.47
C ALA A 254 20.96 12.09 14.81
N LEU A 255 20.60 11.36 15.87
CA LEU A 255 21.35 11.38 17.13
C LEU A 255 22.78 10.89 16.96
N HIS A 256 23.00 9.93 16.05
CA HIS A 256 24.32 9.40 15.75
C HIS A 256 24.70 9.51 14.26
N PRO A 257 25.87 10.10 13.95
CA PRO A 257 26.40 10.17 12.57
C PRO A 257 26.85 8.80 12.04
N GLY A 258 26.04 7.83 11.98
CA GLY A 258 26.31 6.46 11.52
C GLY A 258 25.04 5.63 11.53
N GLY A 259 23.93 6.21 12.02
CA GLY A 259 22.60 5.60 11.97
C GLY A 259 22.47 4.29 12.75
N LEU A 260 23.29 4.12 13.80
CA LEU A 260 23.30 2.89 14.62
C LEU A 260 22.02 2.74 15.44
N THR A 261 21.44 3.87 15.90
CA THR A 261 20.21 3.87 16.71
C THR A 261 19.01 4.15 15.83
N THR A 262 18.09 3.19 15.76
CA THR A 262 16.86 3.31 14.97
C THR A 262 15.65 2.93 15.82
N LEU A 263 14.45 3.32 15.35
CA LEU A 263 13.18 2.97 15.98
C LEU A 263 12.31 2.16 15.04
N SER A 264 11.60 1.20 15.60
CA SER A 264 10.48 0.54 14.94
C SER A 264 9.18 0.92 15.65
N ILE A 265 8.14 1.26 14.88
CA ILE A 265 6.84 1.69 15.38
C ILE A 265 5.75 0.80 14.78
N GLY A 266 4.97 0.14 15.64
CA GLY A 266 3.78 -0.60 15.23
C GLY A 266 2.52 0.16 15.63
N VAL A 267 1.66 0.49 14.66
CA VAL A 267 0.43 1.26 14.87
C VAL A 267 -0.79 0.39 14.63
N GLY A 268 -1.71 0.40 15.60
CA GLY A 268 -2.97 -0.34 15.52
C GLY A 268 -4.17 0.57 15.73
N ARG A 269 -5.14 0.46 14.79
CA ARG A 269 -6.45 1.13 14.80
C ARG A 269 -7.55 0.08 14.88
N GLY A 270 -8.55 0.28 15.70
CA GLY A 270 -9.64 -0.70 15.87
C GLY A 270 -10.88 -0.11 16.52
N GLU A 271 -11.89 -0.93 16.71
CA GLU A 271 -13.10 -0.52 17.42
C GLU A 271 -12.93 -0.54 18.93
N THR A 272 -12.03 -1.37 19.43
CA THR A 272 -11.71 -1.50 20.84
C THR A 272 -10.21 -1.32 21.09
N LEU A 273 -9.84 -0.91 22.30
CA LEU A 273 -8.42 -0.80 22.70
C LEU A 273 -7.67 -2.15 22.59
N LEU A 274 -8.35 -3.26 22.85
CA LEU A 274 -7.76 -4.59 22.70
C LEU A 274 -7.41 -4.89 21.24
N GLU A 275 -8.32 -4.56 20.35
CA GLU A 275 -8.09 -4.71 18.90
C GLU A 275 -6.97 -3.78 18.42
N CYS A 276 -6.94 -2.53 18.89
CA CYS A 276 -5.83 -1.60 18.60
C CYS A 276 -4.49 -2.18 19.06
N GLN A 277 -4.43 -2.74 20.25
CA GLN A 277 -3.23 -3.36 20.79
C GLN A 277 -2.78 -4.58 19.97
N GLN A 278 -3.71 -5.46 19.57
CA GLN A 278 -3.40 -6.63 18.74
C GLN A 278 -2.84 -6.19 17.39
N LYS A 279 -3.52 -5.27 16.72
CA LYS A 279 -3.06 -4.72 15.43
C LYS A 279 -1.72 -4.00 15.54
N ALA A 280 -1.46 -3.30 16.65
CA ALA A 280 -0.15 -2.69 16.90
C ALA A 280 0.95 -3.74 17.10
N ARG A 281 0.65 -4.89 17.73
CA ARG A 281 1.59 -6.02 17.82
C ARG A 281 1.90 -6.61 16.45
N ASP A 282 0.87 -6.91 15.67
CA ASP A 282 1.06 -7.40 14.30
C ASP A 282 1.92 -6.41 13.48
N SER A 283 1.67 -5.11 13.64
CA SER A 283 2.39 -4.05 12.94
C SER A 283 3.86 -3.98 13.38
N ILE A 284 4.14 -4.04 14.68
CA ILE A 284 5.53 -3.98 15.15
C ILE A 284 6.32 -5.24 14.77
N ASP A 285 5.69 -6.41 14.82
CA ASP A 285 6.34 -7.65 14.42
C ASP A 285 6.71 -7.63 12.94
N ILE A 286 5.85 -7.08 12.08
CA ILE A 286 6.15 -6.89 10.66
C ILE A 286 7.22 -5.81 10.46
N ALA A 287 7.18 -4.68 11.18
CA ALA A 287 8.22 -3.65 11.08
C ALA A 287 9.60 -4.19 11.44
N LEU A 288 9.70 -4.92 12.56
CA LEU A 288 10.93 -5.58 12.99
C LEU A 288 11.38 -6.67 12.01
N GLY A 289 10.44 -7.50 11.53
CA GLY A 289 10.72 -8.53 10.55
C GLY A 289 11.12 -8.01 9.16
N ARG A 290 10.88 -6.73 8.87
CA ARG A 290 11.38 -6.04 7.66
C ARG A 290 12.75 -5.39 7.86
N GLY A 291 13.34 -5.56 9.04
CA GLY A 291 14.66 -5.03 9.38
C GLY A 291 14.63 -3.82 10.29
N GLY A 292 13.49 -3.45 10.85
CA GLY A 292 13.36 -2.27 11.73
C GLY A 292 13.44 -0.93 10.99
N ASP A 293 13.72 0.14 11.74
CA ASP A 293 13.87 1.52 11.25
C ASP A 293 12.65 2.03 10.46
N GLN A 294 11.44 1.66 10.86
CA GLN A 294 10.22 2.00 10.16
C GLN A 294 8.99 1.99 11.06
N ALA A 295 7.97 2.73 10.65
CA ALA A 295 6.64 2.62 11.19
C ALA A 295 5.77 1.74 10.27
N ALA A 296 5.05 0.78 10.84
CA ALA A 296 4.05 -0.03 10.17
C ALA A 296 2.67 0.31 10.71
N VAL A 297 1.72 0.60 9.82
CA VAL A 297 0.34 0.97 10.15
C VAL A 297 -0.60 -0.03 9.52
N LYS A 298 -1.41 -0.73 10.34
CA LYS A 298 -2.41 -1.67 9.85
C LYS A 298 -3.56 -0.92 9.18
N THR A 299 -3.86 -1.24 7.92
CA THR A 299 -5.00 -0.74 7.14
C THR A 299 -6.00 -1.86 6.85
N ALA A 300 -7.12 -1.54 6.19
CA ALA A 300 -8.10 -2.53 5.75
C ALA A 300 -7.51 -3.49 4.70
N ASP A 301 -6.64 -2.97 3.83
CA ASP A 301 -6.08 -3.72 2.69
C ASP A 301 -4.70 -4.33 2.99
N GLY A 302 -4.15 -4.14 4.21
CA GLY A 302 -2.83 -4.66 4.55
C GLY A 302 -2.07 -3.78 5.54
N PHE A 303 -0.85 -3.40 5.18
CA PHE A 303 0.02 -2.53 5.98
C PHE A 303 0.61 -1.43 5.11
N GLU A 304 0.67 -0.22 5.66
CA GLU A 304 1.45 0.89 5.12
C GLU A 304 2.74 1.04 5.91
N PHE A 305 3.84 1.38 5.22
CA PHE A 305 5.16 1.48 5.82
C PHE A 305 5.75 2.87 5.59
N TYR A 306 6.39 3.41 6.63
CA TYR A 306 7.04 4.72 6.64
C TYR A 306 8.45 4.57 7.20
N GLY A 307 9.48 5.10 6.54
CA GLY A 307 10.89 4.90 6.91
C GLY A 307 11.55 3.76 6.14
N GLY A 308 12.39 2.96 6.81
CA GLY A 308 13.11 1.84 6.19
C GLY A 308 14.27 2.27 5.29
N VAL A 309 14.95 3.37 5.63
CA VAL A 309 16.02 3.98 4.83
C VAL A 309 17.41 3.49 5.24
N SER A 310 17.57 3.05 6.49
CA SER A 310 18.89 2.61 6.97
C SER A 310 19.30 1.26 6.35
N HIS A 311 20.55 1.17 5.97
CA HIS A 311 21.22 -0.12 5.81
C HIS A 311 21.45 -0.64 7.23
N GLY A 312 20.65 -1.61 7.68
CA GLY A 312 20.75 -2.16 9.03
C GLY A 312 22.18 -2.62 9.34
N VAL A 313 22.57 -2.43 10.59
CA VAL A 313 23.86 -2.92 11.08
C VAL A 313 23.79 -4.42 11.21
N GLU A 314 24.78 -5.11 10.65
CA GLU A 314 24.94 -6.56 10.79
C GLU A 314 25.07 -6.93 12.28
N LYS A 315 24.15 -7.76 12.76
CA LYS A 315 24.13 -8.19 14.16
C LYS A 315 25.09 -9.34 14.37
N ARG A 316 26.11 -9.15 15.22
CA ARG A 316 26.97 -10.22 15.70
C ARG A 316 26.36 -10.89 16.93
N SER A 317 25.49 -11.87 16.77
CA SER A 317 24.95 -12.59 17.92
C SER A 317 25.11 -14.12 17.81
N HIS A 318 26.33 -14.60 18.02
CA HIS A 318 26.59 -16.03 18.25
C HIS A 318 25.75 -16.60 19.43
N VAL A 319 25.38 -15.76 20.40
CA VAL A 319 24.54 -16.15 21.52
C VAL A 319 23.14 -16.52 21.05
N ARG A 320 22.53 -15.73 20.15
CA ARG A 320 21.21 -16.02 19.61
C ARG A 320 21.22 -17.29 18.76
N ALA A 321 22.17 -17.44 17.86
CA ALA A 321 22.34 -18.65 17.06
C ALA A 321 22.47 -19.90 17.94
N ARG A 322 23.25 -19.83 19.04
CA ARG A 322 23.39 -20.93 20.01
C ARG A 322 22.07 -21.27 20.71
N ILE A 323 21.31 -20.25 21.16
CA ILE A 323 20.00 -20.46 21.81
C ILE A 323 19.04 -21.14 20.84
N ILE A 324 18.95 -20.63 19.61
CA ILE A 324 18.09 -21.16 18.54
C ILE A 324 18.51 -22.58 18.18
N SER A 325 19.82 -22.86 18.01
CA SER A 325 20.35 -24.21 17.74
C SER A 325 19.95 -25.20 18.83
N ASN A 326 20.07 -24.83 20.11
CA ASN A 326 19.65 -25.67 21.23
C ASN A 326 18.13 -25.92 21.19
N ALA A 327 17.30 -24.91 20.95
CA ALA A 327 15.86 -25.06 20.87
C ALA A 327 15.46 -25.94 19.66
N LEU A 328 16.09 -25.75 18.51
CA LEU A 328 15.87 -26.57 17.32
C LEU A 328 16.26 -28.05 17.57
N ARG A 329 17.42 -28.28 18.20
CA ARG A 329 17.87 -29.61 18.60
C ARG A 329 16.83 -30.31 19.48
N ASP A 330 16.28 -29.60 20.46
CA ASP A 330 15.25 -30.16 21.35
C ASP A 330 13.97 -30.51 20.60
N LEU A 331 13.53 -29.66 19.63
CA LEU A 331 12.36 -29.90 18.79
C LEU A 331 12.56 -31.10 17.87
N ILE A 332 13.72 -31.22 17.21
CA ILE A 332 14.09 -32.35 16.37
C ILE A 332 14.13 -33.65 17.22
N THR A 333 14.79 -33.60 18.36
CA THR A 333 14.92 -34.78 19.24
C THR A 333 13.56 -35.31 19.73
N LYS A 334 12.60 -34.42 20.01
CA LYS A 334 11.25 -34.77 20.47
C LYS A 334 10.28 -35.15 19.35
N SER A 335 10.67 -35.04 18.09
CA SER A 335 9.86 -35.42 16.93
C SER A 335 10.04 -36.91 16.59
N ASP A 336 9.07 -37.51 15.89
CA ASP A 336 9.18 -38.86 15.33
C ASP A 336 9.96 -38.83 14.01
N SER A 337 9.71 -37.82 13.19
CA SER A 337 10.36 -37.59 11.91
C SER A 337 10.42 -36.08 11.62
N VAL A 338 11.25 -35.69 10.66
CA VAL A 338 11.39 -34.32 10.21
C VAL A 338 11.17 -34.24 8.71
N ILE A 339 10.34 -33.33 8.27
CA ILE A 339 10.21 -32.92 6.86
C ILE A 339 10.81 -31.53 6.74
N VAL A 340 11.79 -31.37 5.87
CA VAL A 340 12.35 -30.06 5.52
C VAL A 340 11.71 -29.63 4.21
N MET A 341 11.13 -28.44 4.18
CA MET A 341 10.39 -27.95 3.02
C MET A 341 10.90 -26.56 2.63
N PRO A 342 11.51 -26.41 1.45
CA PRO A 342 11.89 -25.14 0.89
C PRO A 342 10.68 -24.38 0.31
N HIS A 343 10.91 -23.23 -0.31
CA HIS A 343 9.89 -22.57 -1.12
C HIS A 343 9.71 -23.27 -2.47
N ARG A 344 8.53 -23.10 -3.09
CA ARG A 344 8.25 -23.59 -4.46
C ARG A 344 9.23 -22.96 -5.47
N ASN A 345 9.59 -23.72 -6.51
CA ASN A 345 10.65 -23.36 -7.44
C ASN A 345 11.97 -23.06 -6.68
N SER A 346 12.28 -23.93 -5.73
CA SER A 346 13.43 -23.80 -4.84
C SER A 346 14.73 -23.57 -5.60
N ASP A 347 15.52 -22.64 -5.14
CA ASP A 347 16.83 -22.30 -5.70
C ASP A 347 17.97 -22.93 -4.88
N LEU A 348 19.21 -22.50 -5.15
CA LEU A 348 20.37 -23.06 -4.45
C LEU A 348 20.42 -22.70 -2.96
N ASP A 349 19.83 -21.55 -2.53
CA ASP A 349 19.77 -21.21 -1.12
C ASP A 349 18.72 -22.06 -0.39
N ALA A 350 17.55 -22.18 -0.98
CA ALA A 350 16.47 -23.00 -0.45
C ALA A 350 16.89 -24.49 -0.31
N ILE A 351 17.55 -25.06 -1.33
CA ILE A 351 18.02 -26.45 -1.26
C ILE A 351 19.25 -26.58 -0.37
N GLY A 352 20.21 -25.64 -0.43
CA GLY A 352 21.40 -25.65 0.42
C GLY A 352 21.06 -25.59 1.90
N SER A 353 20.18 -24.67 2.29
CA SER A 353 19.69 -24.57 3.66
C SER A 353 18.91 -25.83 4.10
N ALA A 354 18.07 -26.41 3.20
CA ALA A 354 17.38 -27.66 3.47
C ALA A 354 18.36 -28.83 3.72
N VAL A 355 19.40 -28.94 2.93
CA VAL A 355 20.47 -29.95 3.11
C VAL A 355 21.18 -29.77 4.46
N GLY A 356 21.49 -28.54 4.85
CA GLY A 356 22.07 -28.26 6.17
C GLY A 356 21.16 -28.68 7.32
N VAL A 357 19.85 -28.42 7.25
CA VAL A 357 18.87 -28.87 8.25
C VAL A 357 18.73 -30.37 8.24
N LEU A 358 18.71 -31.02 7.08
CA LEU A 358 18.72 -32.49 6.96
C LEU A 358 19.93 -33.07 7.68
N ARG A 359 21.11 -32.45 7.56
CA ARG A 359 22.32 -32.89 8.27
C ARG A 359 22.15 -32.76 9.78
N MET A 360 21.54 -31.69 10.29
CA MET A 360 21.23 -31.57 11.73
C MET A 360 20.39 -32.75 12.22
N CYS A 361 19.40 -33.15 11.42
CA CYS A 361 18.54 -34.27 11.73
C CYS A 361 19.31 -35.60 11.75
N LYS A 362 20.20 -35.83 10.76
CA LYS A 362 21.08 -37.02 10.68
C LYS A 362 22.02 -37.09 11.88
N MET A 363 22.59 -35.98 12.37
CA MET A 363 23.42 -35.92 13.57
C MET A 363 22.68 -36.30 14.85
N LEU A 364 21.35 -36.16 14.85
CA LEU A 364 20.48 -36.50 15.97
C LEU A 364 19.76 -37.84 15.78
N ASP A 365 20.18 -38.66 14.82
CA ASP A 365 19.60 -39.96 14.46
C ASP A 365 18.07 -39.86 14.20
N LYS A 366 17.61 -38.76 13.55
CA LYS A 366 16.20 -38.57 13.23
C LYS A 366 15.91 -38.87 11.76
N PRO A 367 14.90 -39.70 11.47
CA PRO A 367 14.39 -39.89 10.12
C PRO A 367 13.97 -38.55 9.53
N SER A 368 14.52 -38.20 8.37
CA SER A 368 14.30 -36.90 7.78
C SER A 368 14.42 -36.93 6.27
N VAL A 369 13.63 -36.09 5.60
CA VAL A 369 13.61 -35.97 4.14
C VAL A 369 13.38 -34.51 3.75
N ILE A 370 13.80 -34.17 2.53
CA ILE A 370 13.52 -32.86 1.92
C ILE A 370 12.37 -33.05 0.94
N ALA A 371 11.28 -32.31 1.16
CA ALA A 371 10.11 -32.29 0.29
C ALA A 371 10.32 -31.27 -0.83
N VAL A 372 10.56 -31.73 -2.06
CA VAL A 372 10.85 -30.86 -3.21
C VAL A 372 10.29 -31.45 -4.50
N ASP A 373 9.69 -30.60 -5.37
CA ASP A 373 9.35 -30.98 -6.74
C ASP A 373 10.58 -30.81 -7.63
N ARG A 374 11.17 -31.95 -8.02
CA ARG A 374 12.38 -32.00 -8.83
C ARG A 374 12.20 -31.38 -10.23
N ASN A 375 10.97 -31.32 -10.75
CA ASN A 375 10.68 -30.76 -12.06
C ASN A 375 10.52 -29.23 -12.03
N ALA A 376 10.24 -28.68 -10.85
CA ALA A 376 10.00 -27.25 -10.66
C ALA A 376 11.18 -26.50 -10.03
N THR A 377 12.10 -27.22 -9.38
CA THR A 377 13.26 -26.60 -8.72
C THR A 377 14.23 -25.96 -9.70
N LEU A 378 14.77 -24.80 -9.31
CA LEU A 378 15.84 -24.11 -10.06
C LEU A 378 17.24 -24.64 -9.68
N ALA A 379 17.33 -25.51 -8.68
CA ALA A 379 18.57 -26.13 -8.20
C ALA A 379 18.78 -27.55 -8.73
N ALA A 380 18.24 -27.88 -9.91
CA ALA A 380 18.31 -29.22 -10.49
C ALA A 380 19.75 -29.75 -10.57
N GLN A 381 20.70 -28.92 -10.98
CA GLN A 381 22.12 -29.29 -11.05
C GLN A 381 22.69 -29.72 -9.69
N LEU A 382 22.27 -29.09 -8.59
CA LEU A 382 22.67 -29.50 -7.24
C LEU A 382 22.06 -30.87 -6.88
N LEU A 383 20.81 -31.11 -7.23
CA LEU A 383 20.14 -32.42 -7.01
C LEU A 383 20.83 -33.52 -7.80
N ASP A 384 21.26 -33.26 -9.05
CA ASP A 384 22.00 -34.23 -9.87
C ASP A 384 23.32 -34.65 -9.22
N VAL A 385 24.05 -33.69 -8.59
CA VAL A 385 25.28 -34.00 -7.86
C VAL A 385 24.99 -34.92 -6.65
N PHE A 386 23.86 -34.71 -5.95
CA PHE A 386 23.44 -35.63 -4.85
C PHE A 386 23.04 -37.00 -5.39
N ASP A 387 22.42 -37.06 -6.58
CA ASP A 387 22.07 -38.34 -7.23
C ASP A 387 23.34 -39.14 -7.61
N GLU A 388 24.34 -38.46 -8.18
CA GLU A 388 25.65 -39.06 -8.51
C GLU A 388 26.37 -39.56 -7.25
N ALA A 389 26.17 -38.90 -6.10
CA ALA A 389 26.71 -39.32 -4.82
C ALA A 389 25.90 -40.46 -4.17
N GLY A 390 24.80 -40.91 -4.75
CA GLY A 390 23.92 -41.96 -4.21
C GLY A 390 23.00 -41.50 -3.08
N GLU A 391 22.81 -40.18 -2.92
CA GLU A 391 21.99 -39.56 -1.86
C GLU A 391 20.61 -39.07 -2.36
N SER A 392 20.14 -39.55 -3.51
CA SER A 392 18.84 -39.20 -4.09
C SER A 392 17.66 -39.45 -3.15
N HIS A 393 17.76 -40.44 -2.26
CA HIS A 393 16.74 -40.81 -1.29
C HIS A 393 16.42 -39.71 -0.24
N ASN A 394 17.26 -38.70 -0.13
CA ASN A 394 17.02 -37.56 0.74
C ASN A 394 15.94 -36.58 0.19
N PHE A 395 15.67 -36.62 -1.11
CA PHE A 395 14.78 -35.70 -1.82
C PHE A 395 13.58 -36.48 -2.33
N ILE A 396 12.40 -36.22 -1.80
CA ILE A 396 11.16 -36.88 -2.19
C ILE A 396 10.11 -35.88 -2.62
N ALA A 397 9.18 -36.33 -3.44
CA ALA A 397 8.08 -35.45 -3.86
C ALA A 397 7.20 -35.07 -2.66
N PRO A 398 6.69 -33.82 -2.63
CA PRO A 398 5.87 -33.36 -1.49
C PRO A 398 4.66 -34.25 -1.22
N GLU A 399 4.04 -34.83 -2.26
CA GLU A 399 2.90 -35.73 -2.15
C GLU A 399 3.26 -37.04 -1.40
N GLU A 400 4.46 -37.56 -1.60
CA GLU A 400 4.93 -38.79 -0.94
C GLU A 400 5.17 -38.57 0.55
N THR A 401 5.45 -37.33 0.99
CA THR A 401 5.63 -37.03 2.41
C THR A 401 4.33 -37.15 3.20
N LEU A 402 3.17 -37.01 2.58
CA LEU A 402 1.88 -37.08 3.25
C LEU A 402 1.62 -38.43 3.90
N ASP A 403 2.16 -39.50 3.33
CA ASP A 403 1.97 -40.89 3.82
C ASP A 403 2.78 -41.17 5.10
N VAL A 404 3.80 -40.34 5.39
CA VAL A 404 4.69 -40.55 6.54
C VAL A 404 4.49 -39.52 7.67
N ILE A 405 3.53 -38.59 7.51
CA ILE A 405 3.23 -37.59 8.53
C ILE A 405 2.54 -38.22 9.73
N THR A 406 3.07 -37.95 10.93
CA THR A 406 2.48 -38.28 12.21
C THR A 406 2.12 -37.02 13.01
N PRO A 407 1.32 -37.07 14.07
CA PRO A 407 1.06 -35.90 14.92
C PRO A 407 2.31 -35.29 15.57
N LYS A 408 3.44 -36.00 15.57
CA LYS A 408 4.72 -35.55 16.11
C LYS A 408 5.75 -35.21 15.02
N THR A 409 5.41 -35.36 13.76
CA THR A 409 6.27 -34.90 12.66
C THR A 409 6.54 -33.41 12.77
N LEU A 410 7.80 -33.02 12.65
CA LEU A 410 8.24 -31.62 12.64
C LEU A 410 8.45 -31.19 11.21
N LEU A 411 7.74 -30.16 10.78
CA LEU A 411 7.97 -29.50 9.53
C LEU A 411 8.93 -28.33 9.75
N ILE A 412 10.06 -28.30 9.05
CA ILE A 412 11.01 -27.20 9.06
C ILE A 412 10.96 -26.53 7.68
N VAL A 413 10.39 -25.34 7.65
CA VAL A 413 10.33 -24.52 6.44
C VAL A 413 11.59 -23.68 6.38
N VAL A 414 12.27 -23.68 5.23
CA VAL A 414 13.50 -22.95 5.01
C VAL A 414 13.35 -21.99 3.83
N ASP A 415 14.02 -20.83 3.93
CA ASP A 415 14.11 -19.80 2.91
C ASP A 415 12.76 -19.22 2.47
N THR A 416 11.75 -19.38 3.29
CA THR A 416 10.47 -18.67 3.18
C THR A 416 9.68 -18.73 4.47
N TYR A 417 8.96 -17.67 4.76
CA TYR A 417 7.94 -17.61 5.84
C TYR A 417 6.53 -17.42 5.27
N GLN A 418 6.39 -17.26 3.95
CA GLN A 418 5.12 -16.97 3.29
C GLN A 418 4.38 -18.26 2.92
N LYS A 419 3.14 -18.42 3.42
CA LYS A 419 2.32 -19.60 3.12
C LYS A 419 2.12 -19.85 1.62
N ARG A 420 1.95 -18.78 0.83
CA ARG A 420 1.73 -18.87 -0.63
C ARG A 420 2.95 -19.36 -1.43
N LEU A 421 4.14 -19.26 -0.83
CA LEU A 421 5.41 -19.64 -1.47
C LEU A 421 5.88 -21.05 -1.04
N LEU A 422 5.19 -21.68 -0.11
CA LEU A 422 5.53 -23.05 0.30
C LEU A 422 5.52 -24.00 -0.89
N GLU A 423 6.43 -24.96 -0.89
CA GLU A 423 6.49 -26.04 -1.87
C GLU A 423 5.17 -26.83 -1.93
N SER A 424 4.59 -27.13 -0.78
CA SER A 424 3.29 -27.81 -0.68
C SER A 424 2.45 -27.25 0.46
N GLN A 425 1.32 -26.63 0.12
CA GLN A 425 0.32 -26.20 1.08
C GLN A 425 -0.30 -27.39 1.84
N LYS A 426 -0.47 -28.55 1.16
CA LYS A 426 -1.06 -29.75 1.76
C LYS A 426 -0.17 -30.32 2.86
N VAL A 427 1.15 -30.37 2.65
CA VAL A 427 2.12 -30.81 3.66
C VAL A 427 2.10 -29.88 4.87
N TYR A 428 2.06 -28.57 4.63
CA TYR A 428 1.96 -27.59 5.70
C TYR A 428 0.68 -27.75 6.54
N GLU A 429 -0.47 -27.93 5.89
CA GLU A 429 -1.76 -28.13 6.58
C GLU A 429 -1.85 -29.45 7.35
N ALA A 430 -1.13 -30.48 6.90
CA ALA A 430 -1.07 -31.79 7.57
C ALA A 430 -0.16 -31.76 8.82
N CYS A 431 0.77 -30.82 8.92
CA CYS A 431 1.73 -30.73 10.02
C CYS A 431 1.28 -29.73 11.09
N ASN A 432 1.19 -30.16 12.35
CA ASN A 432 0.81 -29.33 13.49
C ASN A 432 2.02 -28.64 14.16
N ARG A 433 3.24 -29.00 13.79
CA ARG A 433 4.49 -28.57 14.43
C ARG A 433 5.38 -27.97 13.35
N VAL A 434 5.46 -26.65 13.30
CA VAL A 434 6.17 -25.92 12.25
C VAL A 434 7.30 -25.09 12.86
N VAL A 435 8.46 -25.14 12.23
CA VAL A 435 9.61 -24.26 12.46
C VAL A 435 9.88 -23.51 11.17
N VAL A 436 10.31 -22.25 11.26
CA VAL A 436 10.68 -21.42 10.11
C VAL A 436 12.09 -20.89 10.29
N ILE A 437 12.92 -21.01 9.24
CA ILE A 437 14.26 -20.43 9.14
C ILE A 437 14.30 -19.60 7.86
N ASP A 438 14.40 -18.28 7.96
CA ASP A 438 14.29 -17.40 6.79
C ASP A 438 15.02 -16.07 7.00
N HIS A 439 15.50 -15.48 5.91
CA HIS A 439 16.18 -14.19 5.89
C HIS A 439 15.42 -13.10 5.11
N HIS A 440 14.32 -13.45 4.46
CA HIS A 440 13.53 -12.49 3.68
C HIS A 440 12.80 -11.47 4.57
N ARG A 441 12.63 -10.24 4.10
CA ARG A 441 11.86 -9.21 4.80
C ARG A 441 10.39 -9.61 4.94
N MET A 442 9.85 -9.54 6.15
CA MET A 442 8.47 -9.95 6.42
C MET A 442 7.44 -9.18 5.58
N ALA A 443 6.48 -9.91 5.04
CA ALA A 443 5.32 -9.41 4.32
C ALA A 443 4.02 -10.04 4.86
N VAL A 444 2.89 -9.59 4.39
CA VAL A 444 1.56 -10.11 4.75
C VAL A 444 1.41 -11.56 4.26
N GLY A 445 0.73 -12.41 5.04
CA GLY A 445 0.49 -13.82 4.69
C GLY A 445 1.58 -14.79 5.15
N HIS A 446 2.22 -14.46 6.26
CA HIS A 446 3.22 -15.31 6.92
C HIS A 446 2.62 -16.55 7.60
N ILE A 447 3.48 -17.50 7.95
CA ILE A 447 3.14 -18.67 8.77
C ILE A 447 2.82 -18.18 10.18
N ASP A 448 1.59 -18.46 10.65
CA ASP A 448 1.15 -18.01 11.98
C ASP A 448 1.67 -18.96 13.06
N ASN A 449 2.14 -18.40 14.17
CA ASN A 449 2.52 -19.11 15.39
C ASN A 449 3.40 -20.35 15.18
N PRO A 450 4.54 -20.27 14.47
CA PRO A 450 5.48 -21.38 14.40
C PRO A 450 6.02 -21.69 15.81
N LEU A 451 6.38 -22.96 16.08
CA LEU A 451 7.00 -23.36 17.35
C LEU A 451 8.35 -22.67 17.58
N LEU A 452 9.05 -22.37 16.49
CA LEU A 452 10.30 -21.63 16.46
C LEU A 452 10.36 -20.82 15.16
N LEU A 453 10.67 -19.54 15.27
CA LEU A 453 10.94 -18.64 14.15
C LEU A 453 12.38 -18.14 14.29
N TYR A 454 13.26 -18.58 13.40
CA TYR A 454 14.58 -17.98 13.22
C TYR A 454 14.59 -17.14 11.95
N HIS A 455 14.40 -15.87 12.16
CA HIS A 455 14.25 -14.89 11.09
C HIS A 455 15.25 -13.75 11.28
N GLU A 456 16.13 -13.54 10.28
CA GLU A 456 17.21 -12.56 10.31
C GLU A 456 17.33 -11.85 8.96
N PRO A 457 16.64 -10.70 8.75
CA PRO A 457 16.61 -10.02 7.46
C PRO A 457 17.95 -9.43 7.02
N TYR A 458 18.95 -9.45 7.89
CA TYR A 458 20.30 -8.97 7.61
C TYR A 458 21.28 -10.07 7.27
N ALA A 459 20.91 -11.33 7.46
CA ALA A 459 21.70 -12.45 6.96
C ALA A 459 21.70 -12.45 5.43
N SER A 460 22.80 -12.85 4.83
CA SER A 460 22.92 -12.88 3.38
C SER A 460 22.02 -13.93 2.73
N SER A 461 21.75 -15.03 3.44
CA SER A 461 21.01 -16.19 2.94
C SER A 461 20.49 -17.07 4.07
N ALA A 462 19.51 -17.92 3.79
CA ALA A 462 19.08 -18.96 4.71
C ALA A 462 20.18 -20.01 4.97
N SER A 463 21.02 -20.28 3.97
CA SER A 463 22.21 -21.13 4.09
C SER A 463 23.24 -20.58 5.09
N GLU A 464 23.44 -19.24 5.17
CA GLU A 464 24.26 -18.62 6.21
C GLU A 464 23.70 -18.90 7.59
N LEU A 465 22.39 -18.67 7.79
CA LEU A 465 21.71 -18.93 9.06
C LEU A 465 21.83 -20.40 9.50
N VAL A 466 21.61 -21.32 8.58
CA VAL A 466 21.73 -22.77 8.86
C VAL A 466 23.19 -23.15 9.14
N CYS A 467 24.16 -22.56 8.43
CA CYS A 467 25.58 -22.76 8.69
C CYS A 467 25.96 -22.35 10.13
N GLU A 468 25.44 -21.22 10.63
CA GLU A 468 25.66 -20.80 12.01
C GLU A 468 25.05 -21.77 13.03
N LEU A 469 23.81 -22.24 12.79
CA LEU A 469 23.17 -23.22 13.67
C LEU A 469 23.94 -24.54 13.74
N LEU A 470 24.50 -24.99 12.61
CA LEU A 470 25.27 -26.21 12.51
C LEU A 470 26.51 -26.21 13.42
N GLN A 471 27.16 -25.06 13.58
CA GLN A 471 28.36 -24.90 14.42
C GLN A 471 28.10 -25.20 15.90
N PHE A 472 26.84 -25.13 16.35
CA PHE A 472 26.42 -25.43 17.72
C PHE A 472 25.76 -26.81 17.88
N MET A 473 25.72 -27.63 16.80
CA MET A 473 25.25 -29.01 16.85
C MET A 473 26.31 -29.95 17.41
N PRO A 474 25.94 -31.17 17.85
CA PRO A 474 26.90 -32.20 18.27
C PRO A 474 28.02 -32.39 17.21
N ASP A 475 29.20 -32.82 17.66
CA ASP A 475 30.38 -33.04 16.83
C ASP A 475 30.86 -31.79 16.06
N GLU A 476 30.62 -30.59 16.63
CA GLU A 476 30.97 -29.30 16.03
C GLU A 476 30.48 -29.16 14.58
N GLY A 477 29.28 -29.71 14.28
CA GLY A 477 28.71 -29.65 12.95
C GLY A 477 29.53 -30.43 11.91
N ASN A 478 29.89 -31.70 12.16
CA ASN A 478 30.57 -32.53 11.19
C ASN A 478 29.72 -32.78 9.94
N ILE A 479 29.93 -32.01 8.88
CA ILE A 479 29.23 -32.08 7.60
C ILE A 479 30.14 -32.65 6.53
N THR A 480 29.56 -33.29 5.52
CA THR A 480 30.32 -33.81 4.38
C THR A 480 30.72 -32.64 3.44
N PRO A 481 31.78 -32.81 2.61
CA PRO A 481 32.15 -31.82 1.62
C PRO A 481 31.00 -31.44 0.66
N LEU A 482 30.15 -32.42 0.32
CA LEU A 482 28.98 -32.19 -0.55
C LEU A 482 27.91 -31.33 0.14
N GLU A 483 27.59 -31.57 1.40
CA GLU A 483 26.67 -30.75 2.19
C GLU A 483 27.23 -29.34 2.41
N ALA A 484 28.55 -29.22 2.66
CA ALA A 484 29.23 -27.94 2.77
C ALA A 484 29.18 -27.15 1.44
N GLN A 485 29.32 -27.84 0.32
CA GLN A 485 29.21 -27.24 -1.02
C GLN A 485 27.77 -26.76 -1.30
N ALA A 486 26.74 -27.54 -0.90
CA ALA A 486 25.34 -27.13 -1.04
C ALA A 486 25.06 -25.82 -0.28
N LEU A 487 25.47 -25.72 0.99
CA LEU A 487 25.33 -24.50 1.78
C LEU A 487 26.11 -23.32 1.17
N LEU A 488 27.35 -23.56 0.70
CA LEU A 488 28.14 -22.52 0.05
C LEU A 488 27.50 -22.02 -1.25
N SER A 489 26.81 -22.91 -2.00
CA SER A 489 26.12 -22.52 -3.23
C SER A 489 24.95 -21.58 -2.95
N GLY A 490 24.20 -21.78 -1.86
CA GLY A 490 23.15 -20.86 -1.40
C GLY A 490 23.71 -19.48 -1.06
N ILE A 491 24.76 -19.43 -0.22
CA ILE A 491 25.44 -18.17 0.11
C ILE A 491 25.93 -17.47 -1.16
N MET A 492 26.55 -18.20 -2.09
CA MET A 492 27.06 -17.61 -3.34
C MET A 492 25.96 -17.10 -4.27
N LEU A 493 24.78 -17.75 -4.28
CA LEU A 493 23.63 -17.31 -5.07
C LEU A 493 23.16 -15.92 -4.58
N ASP A 494 22.80 -15.81 -3.34
CA ASP A 494 22.16 -14.62 -2.77
C ASP A 494 23.12 -13.44 -2.63
N THR A 495 24.41 -13.73 -2.43
CA THR A 495 25.45 -12.70 -2.38
C THR A 495 26.04 -12.34 -3.77
N ARG A 496 25.55 -12.96 -4.85
CA ARG A 496 26.16 -12.86 -6.17
C ARG A 496 27.68 -13.07 -6.13
N SER A 497 28.06 -14.22 -5.62
CA SER A 497 29.48 -14.60 -5.41
C SER A 497 30.23 -13.57 -4.54
N PHE A 498 29.62 -13.21 -3.40
CA PHE A 498 30.17 -12.26 -2.41
C PHE A 498 30.28 -10.81 -2.89
N ALA A 499 29.46 -10.40 -3.85
CA ALA A 499 29.43 -9.01 -4.35
C ALA A 499 28.40 -8.13 -3.64
N LEU A 500 27.29 -8.70 -3.15
CA LEU A 500 26.17 -7.96 -2.55
C LEU A 500 25.72 -8.60 -1.22
N HIS A 501 25.20 -7.79 -0.33
CA HIS A 501 24.60 -8.20 0.95
C HIS A 501 25.53 -9.09 1.80
N VAL A 502 26.83 -8.77 1.79
CA VAL A 502 27.86 -9.54 2.45
C VAL A 502 28.28 -8.84 3.73
N GLY A 503 28.16 -9.54 4.84
CA GLY A 503 28.67 -9.10 6.13
C GLY A 503 29.84 -9.96 6.63
N VAL A 504 30.31 -9.66 7.83
CA VAL A 504 31.37 -10.46 8.47
C VAL A 504 30.90 -11.90 8.69
N ARG A 505 29.65 -12.11 9.12
CA ARG A 505 29.03 -13.42 9.33
C ARG A 505 29.04 -14.27 8.07
N THR A 506 28.78 -13.67 6.92
CA THR A 506 28.80 -14.34 5.61
C THR A 506 30.18 -14.91 5.31
N PHE A 507 31.24 -14.11 5.55
CA PHE A 507 32.62 -14.59 5.36
C PHE A 507 33.03 -15.64 6.40
N GLU A 508 32.59 -15.52 7.66
CA GLU A 508 32.82 -16.53 8.71
C GLU A 508 32.13 -17.85 8.33
N ALA A 509 30.87 -17.82 7.87
CA ALA A 509 30.17 -19.01 7.37
C ALA A 509 30.88 -19.63 6.17
N ALA A 510 31.28 -18.83 5.18
CA ALA A 510 32.00 -19.32 4.01
C ALA A 510 33.38 -19.92 4.37
N ALA A 511 34.11 -19.29 5.30
CA ALA A 511 35.40 -19.81 5.80
C ALA A 511 35.21 -21.15 6.53
N TRP A 512 34.16 -21.25 7.36
CA TRP A 512 33.83 -22.51 8.04
C TRP A 512 33.49 -23.62 7.04
N LEU A 513 32.61 -23.35 6.06
CA LEU A 513 32.25 -24.30 5.00
C LEU A 513 33.47 -24.71 4.17
N ARG A 514 34.36 -23.78 3.87
CA ARG A 514 35.63 -24.08 3.18
C ARG A 514 36.51 -25.02 4.01
N SER A 515 36.56 -24.83 5.33
CA SER A 515 37.33 -25.73 6.23
C SER A 515 36.74 -27.15 6.27
N ARG A 516 35.46 -27.29 5.94
CA ARG A 516 34.70 -28.58 5.85
C ARG A 516 34.79 -29.22 4.45
N GLY A 517 35.56 -28.66 3.53
CA GLY A 517 35.86 -29.24 2.23
C GLY A 517 35.05 -28.65 1.06
N ALA A 518 34.19 -27.65 1.29
CA ALA A 518 33.52 -26.97 0.17
C ALA A 518 34.53 -26.37 -0.81
N SER A 519 34.30 -26.55 -2.10
CA SER A 519 35.12 -26.02 -3.17
C SER A 519 34.41 -24.87 -3.88
N THR A 520 34.98 -23.67 -3.86
CA THR A 520 34.39 -22.52 -4.57
C THR A 520 34.39 -22.73 -6.09
N ALA A 521 35.36 -23.49 -6.62
CA ALA A 521 35.42 -23.81 -8.04
C ALA A 521 34.29 -24.76 -8.45
N ASP A 522 34.05 -25.84 -7.68
CA ASP A 522 33.00 -26.81 -7.97
C ASP A 522 31.63 -26.19 -7.71
N THR A 523 31.49 -25.37 -6.65
CA THR A 523 30.27 -24.59 -6.41
C THR A 523 29.94 -23.69 -7.60
N LYS A 524 30.95 -23.06 -8.22
CA LYS A 524 30.73 -22.20 -9.40
C LYS A 524 30.15 -22.98 -10.59
N LEU A 525 30.45 -24.28 -10.73
CA LEU A 525 29.90 -25.11 -11.80
C LEU A 525 28.37 -25.24 -11.70
N LEU A 526 27.79 -25.14 -10.49
CA LEU A 526 26.34 -25.17 -10.27
C LEU A 526 25.61 -23.93 -10.83
N PHE A 527 26.35 -22.91 -11.24
CA PHE A 527 25.80 -21.71 -11.88
C PHE A 527 26.00 -21.70 -13.42
N ASN A 528 26.47 -22.78 -13.99
CA ASN A 528 26.62 -22.90 -15.42
C ASN A 528 25.26 -22.93 -16.10
N THR A 529 25.15 -22.27 -17.24
CA THR A 529 23.95 -22.21 -18.07
C THR A 529 24.16 -22.97 -19.38
N SER A 530 23.10 -23.40 -20.00
CA SER A 530 23.15 -24.00 -21.34
C SER A 530 23.62 -22.97 -22.38
N LYS A 531 24.07 -23.44 -23.54
CA LYS A 531 24.46 -22.54 -24.64
C LYS A 531 23.27 -21.69 -25.09
N ASP A 532 22.09 -22.28 -25.18
CA ASP A 532 20.87 -21.60 -25.65
C ASP A 532 20.44 -20.50 -24.67
N GLU A 533 20.49 -20.76 -23.35
CA GLU A 533 20.24 -19.74 -22.32
C GLU A 533 21.29 -18.63 -22.38
N TYR A 534 22.56 -18.97 -22.64
CA TYR A 534 23.61 -17.97 -22.78
C TYR A 534 23.36 -17.07 -24.00
N GLU A 535 22.99 -17.65 -25.15
CA GLU A 535 22.68 -16.92 -26.38
C GLU A 535 21.46 -16.00 -26.16
N ALA A 536 20.37 -16.52 -25.59
CA ALA A 536 19.17 -15.73 -25.28
C ALA A 536 19.47 -14.55 -24.32
N ARG A 537 20.30 -14.80 -23.32
CA ARG A 537 20.77 -13.77 -22.39
C ARG A 537 21.63 -12.70 -23.07
N ALA A 538 22.54 -13.12 -23.95
CA ALA A 538 23.39 -12.21 -24.68
C ALA A 538 22.60 -11.29 -25.61
N HIS A 539 21.57 -11.79 -26.28
CA HIS A 539 20.66 -10.98 -27.09
C HIS A 539 19.92 -9.93 -26.27
N LEU A 540 19.39 -10.31 -25.11
CA LEU A 540 18.73 -9.34 -24.21
C LEU A 540 19.68 -8.22 -23.73
N VAL A 541 20.95 -8.54 -23.55
CA VAL A 541 21.96 -7.56 -23.16
C VAL A 541 22.35 -6.65 -24.32
N GLU A 542 22.46 -7.21 -25.54
CA GLU A 542 22.79 -6.48 -26.77
C GLU A 542 21.70 -5.46 -27.14
N ASP A 543 20.44 -5.82 -26.99
CA ASP A 543 19.28 -4.97 -27.31
C ASP A 543 18.99 -3.90 -26.24
N ALA A 544 19.72 -3.89 -25.13
CA ALA A 544 19.50 -2.96 -24.04
C ALA A 544 19.97 -1.54 -24.39
N TYR A 545 19.19 -0.55 -23.97
CA TYR A 545 19.55 0.86 -24.07
C TYR A 545 19.58 1.53 -22.69
N LEU A 546 20.29 2.66 -22.62
CA LEU A 546 20.44 3.42 -21.37
C LEU A 546 19.42 4.54 -21.26
N TYR A 547 18.74 4.62 -20.10
CA TYR A 547 17.78 5.65 -19.78
C TYR A 547 17.97 6.14 -18.34
N LYS A 548 18.43 7.39 -18.18
CA LYS A 548 18.64 8.06 -16.86
C LYS A 548 19.40 7.20 -15.83
N GLY A 549 20.49 6.55 -16.24
CA GLY A 549 21.28 5.65 -15.39
C GLY A 549 20.65 4.27 -15.17
N CYS A 550 19.59 3.93 -15.89
CA CYS A 550 19.02 2.59 -15.93
C CYS A 550 19.27 1.94 -17.29
N ALA A 551 19.53 0.64 -17.32
CA ALA A 551 19.53 -0.15 -18.54
C ALA A 551 18.15 -0.79 -18.73
N ILE A 552 17.56 -0.64 -19.91
CA ILE A 552 16.25 -1.21 -20.24
C ILE A 552 16.43 -2.12 -21.44
N ALA A 553 16.06 -3.39 -21.30
CA ALA A 553 16.01 -4.39 -22.38
C ALA A 553 14.58 -4.86 -22.57
N ILE A 554 14.13 -4.91 -23.82
CA ILE A 554 12.79 -5.33 -24.19
C ILE A 554 12.89 -6.36 -25.30
N SER A 555 12.22 -7.49 -25.15
CA SER A 555 12.25 -8.55 -26.15
C SER A 555 10.87 -9.19 -26.33
N GLU A 556 10.68 -9.77 -27.50
CA GLU A 556 9.54 -10.63 -27.78
C GLU A 556 9.59 -11.90 -26.90
N GLU A 557 8.57 -12.76 -27.03
CA GLU A 557 8.43 -13.96 -26.20
C GLU A 557 9.67 -14.88 -26.33
N LEU A 558 10.25 -15.26 -25.19
CA LEU A 558 11.31 -16.25 -25.13
C LEU A 558 10.76 -17.66 -25.28
N GLU A 559 11.58 -18.60 -25.73
CA GLU A 559 11.22 -20.01 -25.81
C GLU A 559 10.74 -20.56 -24.45
N PRO A 560 9.81 -21.53 -24.46
CA PRO A 560 9.32 -22.17 -23.23
C PRO A 560 10.47 -22.76 -22.40
N GLY A 561 10.53 -22.44 -21.10
CA GLY A 561 11.60 -22.88 -20.20
C GLY A 561 12.65 -21.81 -19.90
N MET A 562 12.77 -20.76 -20.70
CA MET A 562 13.82 -19.73 -20.56
C MET A 562 13.47 -18.59 -19.57
N SER A 563 12.53 -18.78 -18.65
CA SER A 563 12.13 -17.74 -17.68
C SER A 563 13.29 -17.28 -16.76
N VAL A 564 14.30 -18.12 -16.57
CA VAL A 564 15.50 -17.84 -15.77
C VAL A 564 16.42 -16.81 -16.45
N VAL A 565 16.34 -16.67 -17.77
CA VAL A 565 17.18 -15.77 -18.56
C VAL A 565 16.93 -14.30 -18.23
N LEU A 566 15.66 -13.91 -17.90
CA LEU A 566 15.33 -12.52 -17.59
C LEU A 566 16.12 -11.97 -16.39
N PRO A 567 16.06 -12.61 -15.20
CA PRO A 567 16.83 -12.14 -14.05
C PRO A 567 18.34 -12.20 -14.28
N MET A 568 18.83 -13.14 -15.08
CA MET A 568 20.25 -13.23 -15.43
C MET A 568 20.68 -12.06 -16.34
N ALA A 569 19.93 -11.75 -17.38
CA ALA A 569 20.19 -10.60 -18.25
C ALA A 569 20.14 -9.27 -17.45
N ALA A 570 19.18 -9.14 -16.54
CA ALA A 570 19.12 -7.97 -15.67
C ALA A 570 20.36 -7.84 -14.76
N ASN A 571 20.93 -8.95 -14.29
CA ASN A 571 22.18 -8.93 -13.54
C ASN A 571 23.39 -8.53 -14.42
N ASP A 572 23.47 -9.05 -15.64
CA ASP A 572 24.56 -8.72 -16.56
C ASP A 572 24.57 -7.23 -16.93
N LEU A 573 23.40 -6.65 -17.16
CA LEU A 573 23.24 -5.22 -17.44
C LEU A 573 23.77 -4.32 -16.30
N LEU A 574 23.74 -4.76 -15.06
CA LEU A 574 24.33 -4.03 -13.94
C LEU A 574 25.87 -4.01 -13.94
N THR A 575 26.51 -4.86 -14.75
CA THR A 575 27.97 -4.84 -14.90
C THR A 575 28.46 -3.71 -15.83
N ILE A 576 27.52 -3.05 -16.51
CA ILE A 576 27.82 -1.95 -17.44
C ILE A 576 28.09 -0.67 -16.66
N ASN A 577 29.21 0.01 -16.94
CA ASN A 577 29.53 1.25 -16.28
C ASN A 577 28.45 2.32 -16.45
N GLY A 578 28.04 2.95 -15.35
CA GLY A 578 27.01 4.00 -15.34
C GLY A 578 25.58 3.47 -15.28
N VAL A 579 25.39 2.17 -15.05
CA VAL A 579 24.07 1.56 -14.79
C VAL A 579 23.86 1.40 -13.29
N ASP A 580 22.89 2.13 -12.74
CA ASP A 580 22.47 2.04 -11.33
C ASP A 580 21.39 0.96 -11.13
N ALA A 581 20.55 0.73 -12.15
CA ALA A 581 19.50 -0.28 -12.15
C ALA A 581 19.25 -0.82 -13.57
N SER A 582 18.71 -2.02 -13.67
CA SER A 582 18.35 -2.66 -14.93
C SER A 582 16.92 -3.17 -14.89
N PHE A 583 16.25 -3.11 -16.04
CA PHE A 583 14.90 -3.58 -16.25
C PHE A 583 14.85 -4.42 -17.53
N VAL A 584 14.49 -5.68 -17.40
CA VAL A 584 14.33 -6.59 -18.54
C VAL A 584 12.86 -6.98 -18.64
N ALA A 585 12.22 -6.66 -19.76
CA ALA A 585 10.81 -6.92 -20.01
C ALA A 585 10.66 -7.85 -21.21
N VAL A 586 9.87 -8.92 -21.04
CA VAL A 586 9.64 -9.92 -22.08
C VAL A 586 8.15 -10.24 -22.18
N ALA A 587 7.62 -10.31 -23.40
CA ALA A 587 6.24 -10.73 -23.64
C ALA A 587 6.05 -12.20 -23.22
N LYS A 588 4.93 -12.51 -22.58
CA LYS A 588 4.56 -13.88 -22.18
C LYS A 588 3.06 -14.03 -22.03
N ASN A 589 2.46 -14.97 -22.75
CA ASN A 589 1.04 -15.34 -22.61
C ASN A 589 0.05 -14.15 -22.65
N GLY A 590 0.26 -13.19 -23.55
CA GLY A 590 -0.61 -12.01 -23.69
C GLY A 590 -0.41 -10.94 -22.61
N GLY A 591 0.71 -10.95 -21.94
CA GLY A 591 1.16 -9.93 -20.98
C GLY A 591 2.67 -9.74 -21.04
N VAL A 592 3.24 -9.01 -20.09
CA VAL A 592 4.68 -8.73 -20.01
C VAL A 592 5.22 -9.11 -18.64
N ASN A 593 6.26 -9.94 -18.63
CA ASN A 593 7.04 -10.25 -17.42
C ASN A 593 8.23 -9.30 -17.34
N ILE A 594 8.43 -8.70 -16.19
CA ILE A 594 9.51 -7.74 -15.93
C ILE A 594 10.38 -8.27 -14.81
N SER A 595 11.69 -8.26 -15.01
CA SER A 595 12.69 -8.46 -13.96
C SER A 595 13.53 -7.21 -13.81
N ALA A 596 13.67 -6.72 -12.57
CA ALA A 596 14.47 -5.55 -12.28
C ALA A 596 15.54 -5.85 -11.24
N ARG A 597 16.71 -5.20 -11.40
CA ARG A 597 17.85 -5.32 -10.51
C ARG A 597 18.46 -3.94 -10.24
N SER A 598 19.15 -3.79 -9.09
CA SER A 598 19.84 -2.58 -8.71
C SER A 598 21.04 -2.91 -7.83
N MET A 599 22.04 -2.02 -7.84
CA MET A 599 23.17 -2.04 -6.90
C MET A 599 22.86 -1.30 -5.58
N GLY A 600 21.58 -0.96 -5.31
CA GLY A 600 21.13 -0.28 -4.10
C GLY A 600 20.95 1.23 -4.23
N ALA A 601 21.46 1.86 -5.31
CA ALA A 601 21.26 3.29 -5.57
C ALA A 601 19.81 3.66 -5.91
N LEU A 602 19.09 2.74 -6.56
CA LEU A 602 17.66 2.84 -6.82
C LEU A 602 16.90 1.69 -6.14
N ASN A 603 15.74 2.00 -5.60
CA ASN A 603 14.83 0.98 -5.08
C ASN A 603 13.92 0.47 -6.21
N VAL A 604 14.28 -0.67 -6.81
CA VAL A 604 13.52 -1.26 -7.93
C VAL A 604 12.16 -1.80 -7.49
N GLN A 605 11.98 -2.14 -6.23
CA GLN A 605 10.66 -2.52 -5.70
C GLN A 605 9.67 -1.36 -5.82
N VAL A 606 10.04 -0.17 -5.35
CA VAL A 606 9.19 1.03 -5.39
C VAL A 606 8.83 1.41 -6.83
N ILE A 607 9.74 1.15 -7.77
CA ILE A 607 9.50 1.41 -9.20
C ILE A 607 8.51 0.39 -9.79
N LEU A 608 8.57 -0.89 -9.38
CA LEU A 608 7.71 -1.93 -9.94
C LEU A 608 6.37 -2.10 -9.19
N GLU A 609 6.22 -1.64 -7.96
CA GLU A 609 4.95 -1.72 -7.20
C GLU A 609 3.75 -1.10 -7.95
N PRO A 610 3.84 0.11 -8.57
CA PRO A 610 2.75 0.67 -9.35
C PRO A 610 2.41 -0.14 -10.62
N LEU A 611 3.33 -1.02 -11.06
CA LEU A 611 3.14 -1.93 -12.18
C LEU A 611 2.57 -3.30 -11.76
N GLY A 612 2.14 -3.42 -10.49
CA GLY A 612 1.64 -4.67 -9.92
C GLY A 612 2.73 -5.66 -9.53
N GLY A 613 3.96 -5.18 -9.40
CA GLY A 613 5.13 -5.96 -9.01
C GLY A 613 5.43 -5.94 -7.52
N GLY A 614 6.52 -6.58 -7.15
CA GLY A 614 7.04 -6.61 -5.79
C GLY A 614 8.47 -7.14 -5.77
N GLY A 615 9.09 -7.09 -4.59
CA GLY A 615 10.48 -7.52 -4.43
C GLY A 615 11.17 -6.83 -3.26
N HIS A 616 12.42 -6.50 -3.47
CA HIS A 616 13.32 -5.82 -2.53
C HIS A 616 13.98 -4.60 -3.17
N LEU A 617 14.76 -3.87 -2.37
CA LEU A 617 15.55 -2.72 -2.81
C LEU A 617 16.35 -3.00 -4.10
N THR A 618 17.01 -4.18 -4.16
CA THR A 618 17.94 -4.54 -5.22
C THR A 618 17.37 -5.50 -6.25
N MET A 619 16.24 -6.14 -5.97
CA MET A 619 15.61 -7.14 -6.84
C MET A 619 14.10 -7.01 -6.80
N ALA A 620 13.46 -6.94 -7.96
CA ALA A 620 12.01 -6.92 -8.06
C ALA A 620 11.54 -7.56 -9.36
N GLY A 621 10.28 -8.00 -9.37
CA GLY A 621 9.62 -8.55 -10.55
C GLY A 621 8.18 -8.06 -10.66
N ALA A 622 7.66 -8.00 -11.88
CA ALA A 622 6.26 -7.67 -12.15
C ALA A 622 5.71 -8.53 -13.30
N GLN A 623 4.39 -8.77 -13.24
CA GLN A 623 3.65 -9.41 -14.32
C GLN A 623 2.50 -8.52 -14.73
N MET A 624 2.61 -7.88 -15.88
CA MET A 624 1.59 -7.00 -16.43
C MET A 624 0.69 -7.81 -17.37
N LYS A 625 -0.57 -8.02 -16.97
CA LYS A 625 -1.56 -8.76 -17.77
C LYS A 625 -2.19 -7.85 -18.81
N ASN A 626 -2.50 -8.40 -19.99
CA ASN A 626 -3.15 -7.68 -21.09
C ASN A 626 -2.46 -6.36 -21.46
N THR A 627 -1.13 -6.36 -21.49
CA THR A 627 -0.29 -5.18 -21.75
C THR A 627 0.66 -5.51 -22.89
N THR A 628 0.89 -4.58 -23.81
CA THR A 628 1.89 -4.74 -24.87
C THR A 628 3.28 -4.39 -24.38
N LEU A 629 4.31 -4.76 -25.15
CA LEU A 629 5.70 -4.43 -24.80
C LEU A 629 5.94 -2.92 -24.79
N GLU A 630 5.36 -2.20 -25.76
CA GLU A 630 5.49 -0.74 -25.86
C GLU A 630 4.85 -0.04 -24.66
N GLU A 631 3.66 -0.48 -24.25
CA GLU A 631 2.98 0.05 -23.06
C GLU A 631 3.75 -0.26 -21.77
N ALA A 632 4.35 -1.44 -21.67
CA ALA A 632 5.17 -1.82 -20.52
C ALA A 632 6.44 -0.95 -20.45
N GLU A 633 7.09 -0.72 -21.59
CA GLU A 633 8.26 0.16 -21.69
C GLU A 633 7.93 1.59 -21.25
N GLU A 634 6.87 2.18 -21.79
CA GLU A 634 6.45 3.53 -21.45
C GLU A 634 6.16 3.68 -19.96
N ARG A 635 5.49 2.70 -19.37
CA ARG A 635 5.19 2.69 -17.93
C ARG A 635 6.45 2.52 -17.08
N ILE A 636 7.40 1.65 -17.48
CA ILE A 636 8.70 1.52 -16.78
C ILE A 636 9.42 2.88 -16.79
N ARG A 637 9.51 3.55 -17.94
CA ARG A 637 10.13 4.88 -18.06
C ARG A 637 9.44 5.92 -17.19
N SER A 638 8.12 5.95 -17.21
CA SER A 638 7.32 6.87 -16.39
C SER A 638 7.58 6.69 -14.90
N GLU A 639 7.66 5.45 -14.40
CA GLU A 639 7.93 5.20 -12.98
C GLU A 639 9.39 5.48 -12.59
N ILE A 640 10.35 5.27 -13.49
CA ILE A 640 11.74 5.72 -13.30
C ILE A 640 11.79 7.25 -13.16
N ASP A 641 11.07 7.98 -14.00
CA ASP A 641 11.00 9.44 -13.97
C ASP A 641 10.41 9.94 -12.65
N ARG A 642 9.28 9.36 -12.26
CA ARG A 642 8.61 9.68 -11.00
C ARG A 642 9.52 9.44 -9.79
N TYR A 643 10.24 8.32 -9.80
CA TYR A 643 11.18 7.98 -8.72
C TYR A 643 12.35 8.99 -8.66
N ARG A 644 12.97 9.33 -9.81
CA ARG A 644 14.08 10.30 -9.89
C ARG A 644 13.64 11.71 -9.48
N GLU A 645 12.44 12.15 -9.87
CA GLU A 645 11.88 13.43 -9.42
C GLU A 645 11.65 13.48 -7.92
N ALA A 646 11.15 12.39 -7.34
CA ALA A 646 10.97 12.28 -5.89
C ALA A 646 12.31 12.33 -5.13
N GLN A 647 13.37 11.68 -5.67
CA GLN A 647 14.73 11.76 -5.12
C GLN A 647 15.29 13.19 -5.19
N ASN A 648 15.16 13.85 -6.34
CA ASN A 648 15.68 15.21 -6.53
C ASN A 648 14.99 16.23 -5.60
N ARG A 649 13.69 16.08 -5.34
CA ARG A 649 12.97 16.89 -4.35
C ARG A 649 13.48 16.69 -2.92
N LYS A 650 13.90 15.46 -2.56
CA LYS A 650 14.48 15.16 -1.24
C LYS A 650 15.90 15.71 -1.06
N MET A 651 16.69 15.84 -2.14
CA MET A 651 18.03 16.42 -2.08
C MET A 651 18.01 17.96 -2.12
N ALA A 652 16.89 18.58 -2.50
CA ALA A 652 16.73 20.04 -2.59
C ALA A 652 16.11 20.65 -1.31
N LEU A 653 15.70 19.84 -0.37
CA LEU A 653 15.24 20.17 0.99
C LEU A 653 16.33 19.86 2.01
#